data_9d3c481167e5e5b38be0276058bfa940
#
_entry.id   9d3c481167e5e5b38be0276058bfa940
#
_cell.length_a   1.000
_cell.length_b   1.000
_cell.length_c   1.000
_cell.angle_alpha   90.00
_cell.angle_beta   90.00
_cell.angle_gamma   90.00
#
_symmetry.space_group_name_H-M   'P 1'
#
loop_
_entity.id
_entity.type
_entity.pdbx_description
1 polymer ?
#
loop_
_entity_poly.entity_id
_entity_poly.type
_entity_poly.pdbx_seq_one_letter_code
_entity_poly.pdbx_strand_id
1 'polypeptide(L)'
;MGESGSGKSVLGLSLLGLPVGDPPAVVTGRAEVCGVDMVTAPRAERRKIRRAHLGAVFQNPMTSLNPTMRIGDQVREVAGSTAAAVRLLDLVGVPQAGSRLRAYPHELSAGLRQRVMIAIAIAAEPDLIIADEPTSALDVTVQAQILALLSDLRAELGCSVLLITHDIGVAAEVADRVAVMYGGRLVEIGATTDVLAAPSHPYTVGLLGSRLDLGLPLGHRIPVLTGMPPDPRDPPPGCPFAPRCSLRTDECDRSLIPLTPAATHSGRAACILPAEVDRTHARGPTPAFPPLVIPARSRPAVRCVEVGKGFRIRNRLGGREMLPVLRNLDLRVEAGEAVAVVGESGSGKSTLLRMMAGLEKPDSGVVEVSGSSTQMIFQDVSASLTPWLTVGRQVGERLPRTLDQASRRAQVIAALERVGLPAAVADLRADSLSTGQRQRVAFARATIVVPAVLLCDEPTSALDAPLAASTLNLIQTLRREFGLTVVFVTHDLAAARFIADRVAVMYRGEIVEIGAAEEVAFAPSHPYSKALLAAVPNPRSAPVQQHSKPTGATNVPSTATATTSGAGSESAAASVTPRRRAKPGDVITLCVLATLIVVMLGAPWIAPYDPDLPVGPPTSPPNAAHWLGTDEVGRDILSRVLIGMRSSWWGALGVIASGVVLGGAVGLVAGALGGFVDRILMRVTDIFIALPAALLAIAVVAAIGPSYVHTLSAVALVWWPLYARVVRGEVTRLRSLPHIDAARLSGAGRLRLGWLHLLPGAWPPTIIAASLDVGALILMLSGLSFVGLGAPAPAPELGAMCSRGLPYLLDSWWVPIMPAIGLFVLATIANLAGDVLRDRLTDR
;
A
#
# COMPACT_ATOMS: atom_id res chain seq x y z
N MET A 1 -24.00 -6.06 -4.27
CA MET A 1 -22.87 -6.19 -5.22
C MET A 1 -22.72 -4.92 -6.07
N GLY A 2 -21.64 -4.73 -6.85
CA GLY A 2 -21.41 -3.55 -7.70
C GLY A 2 -19.92 -3.25 -7.88
N GLU A 3 -19.57 -2.29 -8.75
CA GLU A 3 -18.20 -1.84 -9.03
C GLU A 3 -17.50 -1.28 -7.79
N SER A 4 -16.17 -1.24 -7.81
CA SER A 4 -15.35 -0.59 -6.78
C SER A 4 -15.72 0.90 -6.66
N GLY A 5 -15.81 1.41 -5.43
CA GLY A 5 -16.26 2.79 -5.18
C GLY A 5 -17.77 3.00 -5.17
N SER A 6 -18.61 1.97 -5.38
CA SER A 6 -20.08 2.10 -5.32
C SER A 6 -20.66 2.26 -3.89
N GLY A 7 -19.82 2.31 -2.83
CA GLY A 7 -20.25 2.55 -1.46
C GLY A 7 -20.56 1.31 -0.61
N LYS A 8 -20.29 0.10 -1.11
CA LYS A 8 -20.61 -1.18 -0.41
C LYS A 8 -20.01 -1.28 0.99
N SER A 9 -18.70 -1.09 1.13
CA SER A 9 -18.02 -1.15 2.44
C SER A 9 -18.43 -0.02 3.36
N VAL A 10 -18.75 1.18 2.82
CA VAL A 10 -19.30 2.31 3.59
C VAL A 10 -20.65 1.93 4.21
N LEU A 11 -21.51 1.25 3.44
CA LEU A 11 -22.80 0.74 3.95
C LEU A 11 -22.56 -0.29 5.09
N GLY A 12 -21.66 -1.25 4.90
CA GLY A 12 -21.29 -2.24 5.92
C GLY A 12 -20.80 -1.60 7.22
N LEU A 13 -19.88 -0.63 7.12
CA LEU A 13 -19.36 0.11 8.29
C LEU A 13 -20.43 0.96 8.97
N SER A 14 -21.37 1.55 8.21
CA SER A 14 -22.50 2.31 8.78
C SER A 14 -23.43 1.40 9.59
N LEU A 15 -23.74 0.20 9.11
CA LEU A 15 -24.52 -0.80 9.84
C LEU A 15 -23.81 -1.28 11.12
N LEU A 16 -22.47 -1.33 11.11
CA LEU A 16 -21.67 -1.58 12.30
C LEU A 16 -21.61 -0.37 13.25
N GLY A 17 -22.11 0.80 12.86
CA GLY A 17 -21.97 2.05 13.61
C GLY A 17 -20.51 2.45 13.84
N LEU A 18 -19.63 2.12 12.90
CA LEU A 18 -18.20 2.48 12.91
C LEU A 18 -17.96 3.76 12.10
N PRO A 19 -16.96 4.58 12.49
CA PRO A 19 -16.62 5.78 11.73
C PRO A 19 -16.08 5.40 10.35
N VAL A 20 -16.46 6.20 9.34
CA VAL A 20 -16.00 6.03 7.95
C VAL A 20 -15.11 7.22 7.59
N GLY A 21 -13.86 6.95 7.24
CA GLY A 21 -12.90 7.99 6.86
C GLY A 21 -12.26 8.74 8.06
N ASP A 22 -11.23 9.52 7.77
CA ASP A 22 -10.57 10.45 8.70
C ASP A 22 -10.39 11.82 8.02
N PRO A 23 -11.08 12.88 8.49
CA PRO A 23 -12.05 12.90 9.61
C PRO A 23 -13.30 12.06 9.31
N PRO A 24 -13.97 11.53 10.35
CA PRO A 24 -15.17 10.71 10.17
C PRO A 24 -16.26 11.43 9.39
N ALA A 25 -16.80 10.73 8.37
CA ALA A 25 -17.93 11.25 7.60
C ALA A 25 -19.19 11.36 8.48
N VAL A 26 -20.01 12.37 8.21
CA VAL A 26 -21.33 12.52 8.85
C VAL A 26 -22.28 11.53 8.18
N VAL A 27 -22.80 10.58 8.97
CA VAL A 27 -23.84 9.64 8.51
C VAL A 27 -25.21 10.20 8.89
N THR A 28 -26.11 10.30 7.91
CA THR A 28 -27.49 10.76 8.11
C THR A 28 -28.48 9.66 7.73
N GLY A 29 -29.71 9.75 8.20
CA GLY A 29 -30.76 8.76 7.98
C GLY A 29 -30.87 7.77 9.14
N ARG A 30 -31.40 6.58 8.87
CA ARG A 30 -31.66 5.53 9.87
C ARG A 30 -31.07 4.20 9.41
N ALA A 31 -30.30 3.56 10.29
CA ALA A 31 -29.73 2.22 10.07
C ALA A 31 -30.09 1.33 11.27
N GLU A 32 -31.20 0.65 11.17
CA GLU A 32 -31.72 -0.20 12.27
C GLU A 32 -31.13 -1.60 12.22
N VAL A 33 -30.50 -2.01 13.33
CA VAL A 33 -29.95 -3.36 13.52
C VAL A 33 -30.43 -3.89 14.86
N CYS A 34 -31.11 -5.02 14.87
CA CYS A 34 -31.70 -5.64 16.08
C CYS A 34 -32.51 -4.63 16.93
N GLY A 35 -33.34 -3.79 16.28
CA GLY A 35 -34.17 -2.79 16.93
C GLY A 35 -33.48 -1.51 17.38
N VAL A 36 -32.17 -1.35 17.13
CA VAL A 36 -31.40 -0.15 17.51
C VAL A 36 -30.91 0.59 16.27
N ASP A 37 -31.11 1.91 16.22
CA ASP A 37 -30.59 2.75 15.15
C ASP A 37 -29.10 3.03 15.34
N MET A 38 -28.26 2.40 14.54
CA MET A 38 -26.81 2.48 14.62
C MET A 38 -26.24 3.87 14.23
N VAL A 39 -27.06 4.76 13.67
CA VAL A 39 -26.64 6.14 13.33
C VAL A 39 -26.79 7.06 14.54
N THR A 40 -27.97 7.05 15.19
CA THR A 40 -28.34 8.01 16.23
C THR A 40 -28.17 7.49 17.66
N ALA A 41 -28.15 6.18 17.87
CA ALA A 41 -28.05 5.59 19.21
C ALA A 41 -26.76 6.00 19.94
N PRO A 42 -26.79 6.13 21.28
CA PRO A 42 -25.61 6.40 22.11
C PRO A 42 -24.49 5.38 21.89
N ARG A 43 -23.22 5.83 22.02
CA ARG A 43 -22.05 4.97 21.80
C ARG A 43 -22.07 3.68 22.65
N ALA A 44 -22.58 3.76 23.88
CA ALA A 44 -22.69 2.61 24.78
C ALA A 44 -23.66 1.55 24.24
N GLU A 45 -24.81 1.96 23.72
CA GLU A 45 -25.83 1.08 23.15
C GLU A 45 -25.35 0.45 21.84
N ARG A 46 -24.76 1.21 20.92
CA ARG A 46 -24.10 0.67 19.70
C ARG A 46 -23.03 -0.35 20.04
N ARG A 47 -22.24 -0.12 21.12
CA ARG A 47 -21.23 -1.08 21.58
C ARG A 47 -21.87 -2.37 22.09
N LYS A 48 -23.00 -2.29 22.79
CA LYS A 48 -23.76 -3.47 23.28
C LYS A 48 -24.24 -4.33 22.10
N ILE A 49 -24.83 -3.69 21.07
CA ILE A 49 -25.31 -4.38 19.85
C ILE A 49 -24.14 -5.05 19.13
N ARG A 50 -23.02 -4.32 18.90
CA ARG A 50 -21.83 -4.92 18.25
C ARG A 50 -21.27 -6.12 19.00
N ARG A 51 -21.34 -6.10 20.33
CA ARG A 51 -20.78 -7.19 21.14
C ARG A 51 -21.65 -8.44 21.17
N ALA A 52 -22.98 -8.27 21.15
CA ALA A 52 -23.92 -9.37 21.38
C ALA A 52 -24.56 -9.88 20.08
N HIS A 53 -24.79 -9.03 19.09
CA HIS A 53 -25.67 -9.32 17.96
C HIS A 53 -24.98 -9.21 16.59
N LEU A 54 -23.76 -8.64 16.52
CA LEU A 54 -23.07 -8.42 15.25
C LEU A 54 -21.75 -9.16 15.18
N GLY A 55 -21.52 -9.89 14.09
CA GLY A 55 -20.24 -10.40 13.66
C GLY A 55 -19.72 -9.60 12.47
N ALA A 56 -18.42 -9.35 12.41
CA ALA A 56 -17.80 -8.63 11.29
C ALA A 56 -16.61 -9.41 10.71
N VAL A 57 -16.65 -9.63 9.39
CA VAL A 57 -15.55 -10.20 8.62
C VAL A 57 -15.11 -9.13 7.62
N PHE A 58 -13.93 -8.54 7.86
CA PHE A 58 -13.42 -7.43 7.06
C PHE A 58 -12.63 -7.91 5.83
N GLN A 59 -12.48 -7.04 4.84
CA GLN A 59 -11.87 -7.33 3.55
C GLN A 59 -10.42 -7.83 3.65
N ASN A 60 -9.60 -7.26 4.54
CA ASN A 60 -8.19 -7.61 4.67
C ASN A 60 -7.87 -8.20 6.05
N PRO A 61 -7.65 -9.53 6.15
CA PRO A 61 -7.32 -10.19 7.42
C PRO A 61 -6.00 -9.72 8.04
N MET A 62 -5.07 -9.20 7.24
CA MET A 62 -3.78 -8.69 7.74
C MET A 62 -3.90 -7.42 8.55
N THR A 63 -4.82 -6.53 8.17
CA THR A 63 -5.05 -5.27 8.87
C THR A 63 -6.11 -5.40 9.97
N SER A 64 -6.96 -6.43 9.90
CA SER A 64 -8.05 -6.67 10.86
C SER A 64 -7.60 -7.44 12.09
N LEU A 65 -6.61 -8.33 11.95
CA LEU A 65 -5.98 -9.01 13.08
C LEU A 65 -4.82 -8.16 13.62
N ASN A 66 -4.70 -8.07 14.94
CA ASN A 66 -3.58 -7.36 15.57
C ASN A 66 -2.27 -8.14 15.34
N PRO A 67 -1.30 -7.60 14.58
CA PRO A 67 -0.09 -8.31 14.21
C PRO A 67 0.84 -8.60 15.40
N THR A 68 0.69 -7.88 16.50
CA THR A 68 1.52 -8.00 17.71
C THR A 68 0.91 -8.91 18.78
N MET A 69 -0.35 -9.37 18.58
CA MET A 69 -1.04 -10.28 19.48
C MET A 69 -1.10 -11.70 18.90
N ARG A 70 -1.03 -12.70 19.77
CA ARG A 70 -1.21 -14.10 19.38
C ARG A 70 -2.66 -14.36 18.98
N ILE A 71 -2.86 -15.30 18.08
CA ILE A 71 -4.19 -15.69 17.59
C ILE A 71 -5.11 -16.11 18.74
N GLY A 72 -4.60 -16.94 19.66
CA GLY A 72 -5.37 -17.40 20.80
C GLY A 72 -5.84 -16.28 21.71
N ASP A 73 -5.04 -15.23 21.88
CA ASP A 73 -5.41 -14.09 22.72
C ASP A 73 -6.53 -13.26 22.09
N GLN A 74 -6.48 -13.07 20.75
CA GLN A 74 -7.50 -12.32 20.00
C GLN A 74 -8.84 -13.08 19.99
N VAL A 75 -8.83 -14.39 19.75
CA VAL A 75 -10.06 -15.19 19.76
C VAL A 75 -10.63 -15.27 21.19
N ARG A 76 -9.77 -15.44 22.20
CA ARG A 76 -10.18 -15.51 23.62
C ARG A 76 -10.80 -14.22 24.13
N GLU A 77 -10.40 -13.06 23.62
CA GLU A 77 -10.95 -11.75 23.99
C GLU A 77 -12.47 -11.71 23.77
N VAL A 78 -12.97 -12.39 22.74
CA VAL A 78 -14.41 -12.47 22.42
C VAL A 78 -15.01 -13.75 23.02
N ALA A 79 -14.33 -14.90 22.90
CA ALA A 79 -14.81 -16.21 23.34
C ALA A 79 -14.81 -16.39 24.87
N GLY A 80 -14.12 -15.54 25.63
CA GLY A 80 -14.06 -15.55 27.10
C GLY A 80 -13.14 -16.62 27.72
N SER A 81 -12.83 -17.73 27.03
CA SER A 81 -11.98 -18.80 27.56
C SER A 81 -11.12 -19.45 26.49
N THR A 82 -9.98 -20.03 26.91
CA THR A 82 -9.09 -20.75 25.98
C THR A 82 -9.77 -21.99 25.37
N ALA A 83 -10.59 -22.69 26.16
CA ALA A 83 -11.31 -23.85 25.67
C ALA A 83 -12.35 -23.50 24.60
N ALA A 84 -13.05 -22.36 24.77
CA ALA A 84 -13.96 -21.83 23.75
C ALA A 84 -13.22 -21.39 22.50
N ALA A 85 -12.05 -20.73 22.65
CA ALA A 85 -11.22 -20.34 21.52
C ALA A 85 -10.75 -21.54 20.68
N VAL A 86 -10.34 -22.63 21.31
CA VAL A 86 -9.99 -23.88 20.60
C VAL A 86 -11.19 -24.42 19.83
N ARG A 87 -12.34 -24.56 20.48
CA ARG A 87 -13.56 -25.05 19.82
C ARG A 87 -13.96 -24.21 18.60
N LEU A 88 -13.91 -22.88 18.73
CA LEU A 88 -14.21 -21.97 17.60
C LEU A 88 -13.22 -22.14 16.45
N LEU A 89 -11.93 -22.27 16.73
CA LEU A 89 -10.91 -22.49 15.70
C LEU A 89 -11.06 -23.86 15.02
N ASP A 90 -11.44 -24.89 15.78
CA ASP A 90 -11.76 -26.22 15.23
C ASP A 90 -13.04 -26.18 14.36
N LEU A 91 -14.08 -25.45 14.82
CA LEU A 91 -15.35 -25.26 14.08
C LEU A 91 -15.11 -24.63 12.71
N VAL A 92 -14.26 -23.59 12.62
CA VAL A 92 -13.92 -22.96 11.34
C VAL A 92 -12.86 -23.74 10.55
N GLY A 93 -12.44 -24.92 11.02
CA GLY A 93 -11.51 -25.79 10.31
C GLY A 93 -10.06 -25.33 10.34
N VAL A 94 -9.57 -24.71 11.41
CA VAL A 94 -8.15 -24.39 11.59
C VAL A 94 -7.41 -25.65 12.06
N PRO A 95 -6.49 -26.21 11.26
CA PRO A 95 -5.79 -27.45 11.62
C PRO A 95 -4.97 -27.28 12.91
N GLN A 96 -5.02 -28.25 13.82
CA GLN A 96 -4.28 -28.25 15.09
C GLN A 96 -4.52 -26.97 15.90
N ALA A 97 -5.77 -26.56 16.10
CA ALA A 97 -6.20 -25.32 16.73
C ALA A 97 -5.45 -25.02 18.04
N GLY A 98 -5.29 -26.00 18.93
CA GLY A 98 -4.57 -25.86 20.19
C GLY A 98 -3.12 -25.39 20.06
N SER A 99 -2.39 -25.89 19.07
CA SER A 99 -1.01 -25.49 18.80
C SER A 99 -0.93 -24.11 18.14
N ARG A 100 -1.94 -23.73 17.34
CA ARG A 100 -2.02 -22.46 16.63
C ARG A 100 -2.39 -21.28 17.53
N LEU A 101 -2.92 -21.49 18.71
CA LEU A 101 -3.19 -20.40 19.68
C LEU A 101 -1.97 -19.52 19.95
N ARG A 102 -0.75 -20.10 19.90
CA ARG A 102 0.50 -19.38 20.14
C ARG A 102 1.07 -18.68 18.92
N ALA A 103 0.50 -18.93 17.75
CA ALA A 103 0.96 -18.31 16.51
C ALA A 103 0.54 -16.83 16.42
N TYR A 104 1.29 -16.05 15.67
CA TYR A 104 0.94 -14.68 15.28
C TYR A 104 0.26 -14.68 13.91
N PRO A 105 -0.51 -13.63 13.58
CA PRO A 105 -1.19 -13.55 12.28
C PRO A 105 -0.27 -13.73 11.07
N HIS A 106 0.94 -13.18 11.10
CA HIS A 106 1.92 -13.29 10.02
C HIS A 106 2.48 -14.71 9.82
N GLU A 107 2.31 -15.62 10.79
CA GLU A 107 2.73 -17.02 10.69
C GLU A 107 1.67 -17.92 10.05
N LEU A 108 0.49 -17.38 9.71
CA LEU A 108 -0.63 -18.10 9.10
C LEU A 108 -0.76 -17.76 7.60
N SER A 109 -1.26 -18.73 6.81
CA SER A 109 -1.65 -18.47 5.42
C SER A 109 -2.86 -17.53 5.35
N ALA A 110 -3.13 -16.93 4.18
CA ALA A 110 -4.27 -16.03 3.98
C ALA A 110 -5.60 -16.71 4.35
N GLY A 111 -5.84 -17.93 3.89
CA GLY A 111 -7.05 -18.70 4.21
C GLY A 111 -7.18 -19.04 5.70
N LEU A 112 -6.07 -19.35 6.39
CA LEU A 112 -6.11 -19.59 7.83
C LEU A 112 -6.41 -18.31 8.63
N ARG A 113 -5.85 -17.16 8.22
CA ARG A 113 -6.18 -15.85 8.81
C ARG A 113 -7.66 -15.51 8.62
N GLN A 114 -8.19 -15.80 7.44
CA GLN A 114 -9.63 -15.61 7.16
C GLN A 114 -10.49 -16.47 8.06
N ARG A 115 -10.16 -17.76 8.25
CA ARG A 115 -10.84 -18.64 9.19
C ARG A 115 -10.78 -18.14 10.63
N VAL A 116 -9.65 -17.64 11.09
CA VAL A 116 -9.51 -17.00 12.41
C VAL A 116 -10.42 -15.77 12.55
N MET A 117 -10.50 -14.94 11.53
CA MET A 117 -11.37 -13.76 11.53
C MET A 117 -12.85 -14.16 11.58
N ILE A 118 -13.24 -15.21 10.87
CA ILE A 118 -14.58 -15.79 10.95
C ILE A 118 -14.83 -16.35 12.35
N ALA A 119 -13.86 -17.07 12.97
CA ALA A 119 -13.98 -17.55 14.35
C ALA A 119 -14.23 -16.41 15.35
N ILE A 120 -13.56 -15.27 15.19
CA ILE A 120 -13.81 -14.08 16.01
C ILE A 120 -15.21 -13.51 15.76
N ALA A 121 -15.65 -13.46 14.50
CA ALA A 121 -16.96 -12.92 14.12
C ALA A 121 -18.13 -13.72 14.69
N ILE A 122 -17.99 -15.06 14.80
CA ILE A 122 -19.05 -15.94 15.31
C ILE A 122 -18.96 -16.22 16.81
N ALA A 123 -17.90 -15.76 17.50
CA ALA A 123 -17.61 -16.12 18.89
C ALA A 123 -18.70 -15.69 19.90
N ALA A 124 -19.53 -14.72 19.55
CA ALA A 124 -20.64 -14.23 20.34
C ALA A 124 -22.03 -14.76 19.87
N GLU A 125 -22.05 -15.72 18.93
CA GLU A 125 -23.27 -16.26 18.30
C GLU A 125 -24.17 -15.13 17.76
N PRO A 126 -23.67 -14.31 16.81
CA PRO A 126 -24.37 -13.10 16.38
C PRO A 126 -25.64 -13.40 15.58
N ASP A 127 -26.65 -12.49 15.64
CA ASP A 127 -27.83 -12.55 14.78
C ASP A 127 -27.55 -12.14 13.33
N LEU A 128 -26.52 -11.27 13.12
CA LEU A 128 -26.11 -10.78 11.81
C LEU A 128 -24.60 -10.79 11.66
N ILE A 129 -24.10 -11.43 10.61
CA ILE A 129 -22.72 -11.38 10.17
C ILE A 129 -22.63 -10.43 8.96
N ILE A 130 -21.79 -9.40 9.05
CA ILE A 130 -21.44 -8.53 7.92
C ILE A 130 -20.09 -8.98 7.39
N ALA A 131 -20.07 -9.55 6.19
CA ALA A 131 -18.87 -10.05 5.53
C ALA A 131 -18.52 -9.16 4.33
N ASP A 132 -17.47 -8.34 4.48
CA ASP A 132 -17.00 -7.41 3.44
C ASP A 132 -15.88 -8.07 2.63
N GLU A 133 -16.22 -8.52 1.42
CA GLU A 133 -15.33 -9.23 0.49
C GLU A 133 -14.53 -10.38 1.15
N PRO A 134 -15.18 -11.32 1.84
CA PRO A 134 -14.49 -12.32 2.68
C PRO A 134 -13.61 -13.29 1.89
N THR A 135 -13.69 -13.29 0.58
CA THR A 135 -12.95 -14.18 -0.33
C THR A 135 -11.96 -13.45 -1.23
N SER A 136 -11.88 -12.11 -1.12
CA SER A 136 -10.90 -11.33 -1.89
C SER A 136 -9.47 -11.78 -1.52
N ALA A 137 -8.59 -11.86 -2.51
CA ALA A 137 -7.19 -12.32 -2.36
C ALA A 137 -7.02 -13.79 -1.91
N LEU A 138 -8.05 -14.63 -2.03
CA LEU A 138 -7.97 -16.08 -1.86
C LEU A 138 -7.97 -16.77 -3.23
N ASP A 139 -7.32 -17.93 -3.31
CA ASP A 139 -7.46 -18.78 -4.49
C ASP A 139 -8.84 -19.44 -4.55
N VAL A 140 -9.24 -19.88 -5.75
CA VAL A 140 -10.59 -20.41 -6.01
C VAL A 140 -10.96 -21.57 -5.09
N THR A 141 -9.99 -22.43 -4.76
CA THR A 141 -10.21 -23.58 -3.88
C THR A 141 -10.51 -23.16 -2.46
N VAL A 142 -9.71 -22.23 -1.91
CA VAL A 142 -9.93 -21.69 -0.55
C VAL A 142 -11.17 -20.81 -0.52
N GLN A 143 -11.47 -20.07 -1.59
CA GLN A 143 -12.70 -19.28 -1.74
C GLN A 143 -13.93 -20.17 -1.59
N ALA A 144 -14.03 -21.28 -2.34
CA ALA A 144 -15.14 -22.24 -2.25
C ALA A 144 -15.28 -22.80 -0.84
N GLN A 145 -14.18 -23.14 -0.16
CA GLN A 145 -14.20 -23.61 1.23
C GLN A 145 -14.71 -22.55 2.23
N ILE A 146 -14.36 -21.27 2.05
CA ILE A 146 -14.84 -20.19 2.93
C ILE A 146 -16.31 -19.91 2.71
N LEU A 147 -16.79 -19.97 1.46
CA LEU A 147 -18.22 -19.81 1.15
C LEU A 147 -19.06 -20.94 1.72
N ALA A 148 -18.61 -22.18 1.56
CA ALA A 148 -19.25 -23.34 2.19
C ALA A 148 -19.30 -23.20 3.72
N LEU A 149 -18.16 -22.81 4.34
CA LEU A 149 -18.11 -22.55 5.79
C LEU A 149 -19.13 -21.50 6.24
N LEU A 150 -19.24 -20.36 5.53
CA LEU A 150 -20.20 -19.31 5.87
C LEU A 150 -21.65 -19.80 5.72
N SER A 151 -21.94 -20.64 4.73
CA SER A 151 -23.25 -21.26 4.52
C SER A 151 -23.59 -22.25 5.65
N ASP A 152 -22.65 -23.10 6.04
CA ASP A 152 -22.80 -24.06 7.13
C ASP A 152 -23.03 -23.34 8.46
N LEU A 153 -22.21 -22.31 8.76
CA LEU A 153 -22.36 -21.50 9.97
C LEU A 153 -23.70 -20.76 10.03
N ARG A 154 -24.18 -20.25 8.87
CA ARG A 154 -25.51 -19.63 8.78
C ARG A 154 -26.62 -20.63 9.19
N ALA A 155 -26.53 -21.85 8.70
CA ALA A 155 -27.50 -22.89 9.00
C ALA A 155 -27.41 -23.36 10.47
N GLU A 156 -26.20 -23.49 11.02
CA GLU A 156 -25.95 -23.98 12.38
C GLU A 156 -26.32 -22.92 13.45
N LEU A 157 -25.97 -21.65 13.23
CA LEU A 157 -26.22 -20.57 14.18
C LEU A 157 -27.58 -19.88 13.97
N GLY A 158 -28.28 -20.15 12.86
CA GLY A 158 -29.53 -19.48 12.51
C GLY A 158 -29.41 -17.99 12.28
N CYS A 159 -28.22 -17.49 11.95
CA CYS A 159 -27.94 -16.08 11.76
C CYS A 159 -28.16 -15.61 10.32
N SER A 160 -28.35 -14.30 10.14
CA SER A 160 -28.36 -13.67 8.83
C SER A 160 -26.95 -13.30 8.39
N VAL A 161 -26.66 -13.37 7.07
CA VAL A 161 -25.37 -12.93 6.52
C VAL A 161 -25.59 -11.83 5.47
N LEU A 162 -24.99 -10.66 5.69
CA LEU A 162 -24.87 -9.60 4.70
C LEU A 162 -23.51 -9.75 4.01
N LEU A 163 -23.51 -10.35 2.82
CA LEU A 163 -22.31 -10.54 2.01
C LEU A 163 -22.09 -9.36 1.07
N ILE A 164 -21.00 -8.66 1.20
CA ILE A 164 -20.54 -7.64 0.27
C ILE A 164 -19.51 -8.30 -0.66
N THR A 165 -19.76 -8.25 -1.97
CA THR A 165 -18.86 -8.79 -2.98
C THR A 165 -18.97 -8.02 -4.30
N HIS A 166 -17.91 -8.04 -5.09
CA HIS A 166 -17.91 -7.63 -6.50
C HIS A 166 -18.00 -8.84 -7.44
N ASP A 167 -17.87 -10.06 -6.91
CA ASP A 167 -17.95 -11.31 -7.68
C ASP A 167 -19.40 -11.79 -7.78
N ILE A 168 -19.91 -11.79 -9.01
CA ILE A 168 -21.28 -12.24 -9.35
C ILE A 168 -21.42 -13.75 -9.11
N GLY A 169 -20.36 -14.54 -9.35
CA GLY A 169 -20.37 -15.97 -9.13
C GLY A 169 -20.59 -16.33 -7.67
N VAL A 170 -19.88 -15.64 -6.79
CA VAL A 170 -20.04 -15.75 -5.35
C VAL A 170 -21.47 -15.39 -4.92
N ALA A 171 -22.01 -14.27 -5.40
CA ALA A 171 -23.37 -13.88 -5.09
C ALA A 171 -24.42 -14.91 -5.58
N ALA A 172 -24.21 -15.46 -6.78
CA ALA A 172 -25.10 -16.47 -7.38
C ALA A 172 -25.15 -17.78 -6.58
N GLU A 173 -24.02 -18.17 -5.95
CA GLU A 173 -23.87 -19.43 -5.24
C GLU A 173 -24.45 -19.40 -3.83
N VAL A 174 -24.29 -18.26 -3.09
CA VAL A 174 -24.52 -18.22 -1.64
C VAL A 174 -25.71 -17.34 -1.24
N ALA A 175 -26.09 -16.32 -2.05
CA ALA A 175 -27.06 -15.33 -1.63
C ALA A 175 -28.50 -15.68 -2.05
N ASP A 176 -29.45 -15.58 -1.13
CA ASP A 176 -30.89 -15.71 -1.45
C ASP A 176 -31.42 -14.51 -2.22
N ARG A 177 -30.94 -13.31 -1.85
CA ARG A 177 -31.30 -12.03 -2.48
C ARG A 177 -30.05 -11.25 -2.82
N VAL A 178 -30.13 -10.50 -3.92
CA VAL A 178 -29.07 -9.62 -4.36
C VAL A 178 -29.55 -8.17 -4.40
N ALA A 179 -28.68 -7.27 -3.92
CA ALA A 179 -28.82 -5.82 -4.01
C ALA A 179 -27.65 -5.27 -4.82
N VAL A 180 -27.93 -4.60 -5.94
CA VAL A 180 -26.94 -4.04 -6.85
C VAL A 180 -26.76 -2.55 -6.53
N MET A 181 -25.54 -2.12 -6.28
CA MET A 181 -25.18 -0.74 -5.97
C MET A 181 -24.33 -0.11 -7.06
N TYR A 182 -24.62 1.13 -7.41
CA TYR A 182 -23.84 1.95 -8.33
C TYR A 182 -23.86 3.43 -7.92
N GLY A 183 -22.71 4.09 -7.95
CA GLY A 183 -22.58 5.52 -7.61
C GLY A 183 -23.17 5.90 -6.24
N GLY A 184 -22.99 5.05 -5.22
CA GLY A 184 -23.52 5.26 -3.87
C GLY A 184 -25.00 4.94 -3.69
N ARG A 185 -25.69 4.37 -4.70
CA ARG A 185 -27.13 4.12 -4.70
C ARG A 185 -27.45 2.67 -4.97
N LEU A 186 -28.60 2.23 -4.45
CA LEU A 186 -29.20 0.95 -4.79
C LEU A 186 -29.95 1.11 -6.12
N VAL A 187 -29.54 0.36 -7.14
CA VAL A 187 -30.13 0.44 -8.49
C VAL A 187 -31.05 -0.72 -8.79
N GLU A 188 -30.87 -1.89 -8.17
CA GLU A 188 -31.73 -3.05 -8.33
C GLU A 188 -31.67 -3.96 -7.12
N ILE A 189 -32.78 -4.59 -6.74
CA ILE A 189 -32.87 -5.56 -5.64
C ILE A 189 -33.95 -6.60 -5.91
N GLY A 190 -33.66 -7.86 -5.68
CA GLY A 190 -34.61 -8.97 -5.85
C GLY A 190 -34.05 -10.32 -5.40
N ALA A 191 -34.79 -11.40 -5.68
CA ALA A 191 -34.25 -12.74 -5.53
C ALA A 191 -33.04 -12.94 -6.45
N THR A 192 -32.00 -13.62 -5.98
CA THR A 192 -30.75 -13.79 -6.73
C THR A 192 -30.99 -14.43 -8.10
N THR A 193 -31.78 -15.52 -8.14
CA THR A 193 -32.16 -16.24 -9.35
C THR A 193 -32.80 -15.32 -10.38
N ASP A 194 -33.69 -14.47 -9.92
CA ASP A 194 -34.49 -13.59 -10.78
C ASP A 194 -33.66 -12.44 -11.37
N VAL A 195 -32.96 -11.71 -10.52
CA VAL A 195 -32.09 -10.57 -10.92
C VAL A 195 -30.98 -11.01 -11.87
N LEU A 196 -30.36 -12.18 -11.62
CA LEU A 196 -29.29 -12.69 -12.45
C LEU A 196 -29.82 -13.25 -13.81
N ALA A 197 -31.03 -13.82 -13.79
CA ALA A 197 -31.65 -14.36 -15.01
C ALA A 197 -32.29 -13.25 -15.88
N ALA A 198 -32.90 -12.25 -15.26
CA ALA A 198 -33.73 -11.25 -15.89
C ALA A 198 -33.57 -9.84 -15.29
N PRO A 199 -32.37 -9.23 -15.39
CA PRO A 199 -32.13 -7.91 -14.82
C PRO A 199 -33.03 -6.83 -15.47
N SER A 200 -33.45 -5.85 -14.65
CA SER A 200 -34.30 -4.73 -15.07
C SER A 200 -33.59 -3.38 -15.12
N HIS A 201 -32.31 -3.34 -14.70
CA HIS A 201 -31.50 -2.11 -14.76
C HIS A 201 -30.34 -2.26 -15.77
N PRO A 202 -30.09 -1.30 -16.68
CA PRO A 202 -29.02 -1.40 -17.68
C PRO A 202 -27.62 -1.61 -17.11
N TYR A 203 -27.34 -1.04 -15.93
CA TYR A 203 -26.09 -1.29 -15.22
C TYR A 203 -25.94 -2.77 -14.83
N THR A 204 -26.99 -3.40 -14.30
CA THR A 204 -26.96 -4.82 -13.92
C THR A 204 -26.70 -5.71 -15.14
N VAL A 205 -27.37 -5.38 -16.28
CA VAL A 205 -27.11 -6.07 -17.54
C VAL A 205 -25.66 -5.98 -17.98
N GLY A 206 -25.08 -4.77 -17.94
CA GLY A 206 -23.70 -4.55 -18.33
C GLY A 206 -22.69 -5.21 -17.35
N LEU A 207 -23.02 -5.21 -16.06
CA LEU A 207 -22.22 -5.88 -15.03
C LEU A 207 -22.18 -7.41 -15.25
N LEU A 208 -23.34 -8.01 -15.52
CA LEU A 208 -23.46 -9.43 -15.86
C LEU A 208 -22.78 -9.79 -17.19
N GLY A 209 -22.89 -8.92 -18.20
CA GLY A 209 -22.24 -9.09 -19.49
C GLY A 209 -20.72 -9.05 -19.43
N SER A 210 -20.16 -8.31 -18.47
CA SER A 210 -18.71 -8.18 -18.28
C SER A 210 -18.11 -9.35 -17.50
N ARG A 211 -18.92 -10.31 -17.06
CA ARG A 211 -18.43 -11.47 -16.29
C ARG A 211 -17.65 -12.42 -17.19
N LEU A 212 -16.54 -12.92 -16.66
CA LEU A 212 -15.80 -14.03 -17.25
C LEU A 212 -16.53 -15.35 -17.01
N ASP A 213 -16.77 -16.09 -18.09
CA ASP A 213 -17.39 -17.42 -18.07
C ASP A 213 -16.56 -18.36 -18.96
N LEU A 214 -16.43 -19.62 -18.55
CA LEU A 214 -15.79 -20.66 -19.37
C LEU A 214 -16.49 -20.87 -20.72
N GLY A 215 -17.77 -20.50 -20.84
CA GLY A 215 -18.54 -20.58 -22.08
C GLY A 215 -18.37 -19.42 -23.06
N LEU A 216 -17.53 -18.42 -22.77
CA LEU A 216 -17.29 -17.30 -23.68
C LEU A 216 -16.64 -17.77 -24.98
N PRO A 217 -17.14 -17.32 -26.17
CA PRO A 217 -16.52 -17.68 -27.43
C PRO A 217 -15.11 -17.09 -27.56
N LEU A 218 -14.16 -17.91 -27.96
CA LEU A 218 -12.79 -17.46 -28.21
C LEU A 218 -12.72 -16.50 -29.41
N GLY A 219 -11.77 -15.57 -29.36
CA GLY A 219 -11.55 -14.62 -30.45
C GLY A 219 -12.49 -13.41 -30.46
N HIS A 220 -13.47 -13.35 -29.57
CA HIS A 220 -14.36 -12.19 -29.39
C HIS A 220 -14.00 -11.37 -28.15
N ARG A 221 -14.30 -10.07 -28.19
CA ARG A 221 -14.09 -9.20 -27.03
C ARG A 221 -15.12 -9.51 -25.94
N ILE A 222 -14.74 -9.38 -24.70
CA ILE A 222 -15.69 -9.41 -23.59
C ILE A 222 -16.44 -8.08 -23.57
N PRO A 223 -17.78 -8.07 -23.45
CA PRO A 223 -18.53 -6.83 -23.25
C PRO A 223 -18.02 -6.06 -22.04
N VAL A 224 -17.87 -4.76 -22.17
CA VAL A 224 -17.39 -3.90 -21.07
C VAL A 224 -18.27 -2.66 -20.94
N LEU A 225 -18.48 -2.22 -19.72
CA LEU A 225 -19.12 -0.95 -19.43
C LEU A 225 -18.17 0.19 -19.83
N THR A 226 -18.57 0.98 -20.82
CA THR A 226 -17.80 2.14 -21.28
C THR A 226 -17.89 3.30 -20.30
N GLY A 227 -16.87 4.17 -20.28
CA GLY A 227 -16.82 5.33 -19.41
C GLY A 227 -16.37 5.00 -17.97
N MET A 228 -16.34 6.02 -17.13
CA MET A 228 -15.93 5.91 -15.72
C MET A 228 -17.13 6.07 -14.79
N PRO A 229 -17.11 5.45 -13.58
CA PRO A 229 -18.09 5.75 -12.54
C PRO A 229 -18.09 7.25 -12.22
N PRO A 230 -19.24 7.82 -11.79
CA PRO A 230 -19.33 9.23 -11.43
C PRO A 230 -18.43 9.56 -10.23
N ASP A 231 -17.90 10.78 -10.19
CA ASP A 231 -17.15 11.25 -9.01
C ASP A 231 -18.13 11.34 -7.82
N PRO A 232 -17.86 10.67 -6.70
CA PRO A 232 -18.71 10.77 -5.50
C PRO A 232 -18.85 12.19 -4.92
N ARG A 233 -17.92 13.09 -5.29
CA ARG A 233 -17.93 14.51 -4.86
C ARG A 233 -18.83 15.39 -5.71
N ASP A 234 -19.15 14.94 -6.94
CA ASP A 234 -20.02 15.63 -7.89
C ASP A 234 -20.96 14.60 -8.55
N PRO A 235 -21.91 14.03 -7.77
CA PRO A 235 -22.83 13.04 -8.29
C PRO A 235 -23.83 13.67 -9.26
N PRO A 236 -24.19 12.96 -10.36
CA PRO A 236 -25.24 13.43 -11.27
C PRO A 236 -26.55 13.71 -10.51
N PRO A 237 -27.30 14.74 -10.92
CA PRO A 237 -28.56 15.09 -10.25
C PRO A 237 -29.65 14.04 -10.41
N GLY A 238 -29.60 13.25 -11.51
CA GLY A 238 -30.52 12.17 -11.84
C GLY A 238 -29.97 10.77 -11.59
N CYS A 239 -30.19 9.88 -12.56
CA CYS A 239 -29.68 8.51 -12.50
C CYS A 239 -28.14 8.50 -12.53
N PRO A 240 -27.46 7.91 -11.56
CA PRO A 240 -26.00 7.89 -11.53
C PRO A 240 -25.37 7.15 -12.70
N PHE A 241 -26.11 6.24 -13.35
CA PHE A 241 -25.65 5.49 -14.51
C PHE A 241 -25.93 6.20 -15.85
N ALA A 242 -26.72 7.28 -15.89
CA ALA A 242 -27.12 7.98 -17.13
C ALA A 242 -25.92 8.31 -18.06
N PRO A 243 -24.75 8.79 -17.57
CA PRO A 243 -23.61 9.09 -18.45
C PRO A 243 -23.03 7.88 -19.19
N ARG A 244 -23.34 6.66 -18.73
CA ARG A 244 -22.85 5.38 -19.30
C ARG A 244 -23.96 4.52 -19.90
N CYS A 245 -25.21 4.99 -19.84
CA CYS A 245 -26.38 4.23 -20.23
C CYS A 245 -26.67 4.42 -21.73
N SER A 246 -26.79 3.32 -22.47
CA SER A 246 -27.19 3.35 -23.88
C SER A 246 -28.67 3.71 -24.09
N LEU A 247 -29.50 3.54 -23.06
CA LEU A 247 -30.93 3.86 -23.05
C LEU A 247 -31.23 5.23 -22.40
N ARG A 248 -30.20 6.09 -22.20
CA ARG A 248 -30.35 7.40 -21.56
C ARG A 248 -31.37 8.28 -22.29
N THR A 249 -32.26 8.87 -21.50
CA THR A 249 -33.19 9.92 -21.90
C THR A 249 -32.96 11.19 -21.06
N ASP A 250 -33.49 12.33 -21.48
CA ASP A 250 -33.41 13.60 -20.74
C ASP A 250 -34.02 13.52 -19.34
N GLU A 251 -34.98 12.63 -19.12
CA GLU A 251 -35.62 12.41 -17.84
C GLU A 251 -34.67 11.75 -16.84
N CYS A 252 -33.76 10.89 -17.33
CA CYS A 252 -32.70 10.27 -16.48
C CYS A 252 -31.72 11.29 -15.85
N ASP A 253 -31.63 12.49 -16.45
CA ASP A 253 -30.71 13.52 -15.96
C ASP A 253 -31.37 14.51 -14.98
N ARG A 254 -32.71 14.59 -14.96
CA ARG A 254 -33.43 15.65 -14.22
C ARG A 254 -33.66 15.35 -12.76
N SER A 255 -33.96 14.10 -12.44
CA SER A 255 -34.32 13.71 -11.07
C SER A 255 -33.91 12.31 -10.73
N LEU A 256 -33.75 12.06 -9.42
CA LEU A 256 -33.46 10.74 -8.91
C LEU A 256 -34.61 9.78 -9.17
N ILE A 257 -34.29 8.63 -9.74
CA ILE A 257 -35.26 7.58 -10.02
C ILE A 257 -35.40 6.70 -8.76
N PRO A 258 -36.62 6.62 -8.17
CA PRO A 258 -36.83 5.74 -7.02
C PRO A 258 -36.85 4.26 -7.45
N LEU A 259 -36.68 3.36 -6.46
CA LEU A 259 -36.88 1.93 -6.67
C LEU A 259 -38.36 1.63 -6.87
N THR A 260 -38.74 1.30 -8.09
CA THR A 260 -40.10 0.88 -8.52
C THR A 260 -40.12 -0.64 -8.74
N PRO A 261 -41.31 -1.29 -8.81
CA PRO A 261 -41.39 -2.71 -9.17
C PRO A 261 -40.66 -2.98 -10.48
N ALA A 262 -39.84 -4.02 -10.50
CA ALA A 262 -39.13 -4.41 -11.70
C ALA A 262 -40.08 -4.95 -12.78
N ALA A 263 -39.76 -4.77 -14.06
CA ALA A 263 -40.58 -5.24 -15.17
C ALA A 263 -40.44 -6.75 -15.43
N THR A 264 -39.27 -7.31 -15.06
CA THR A 264 -38.87 -8.68 -15.44
C THR A 264 -38.85 -9.67 -14.29
N HIS A 265 -38.98 -9.20 -13.03
CA HIS A 265 -38.94 -10.05 -11.85
C HIS A 265 -39.70 -9.43 -10.65
N SER A 266 -39.89 -10.19 -9.58
CA SER A 266 -40.64 -9.78 -8.38
C SER A 266 -39.95 -8.72 -7.51
N GLY A 267 -38.75 -8.29 -7.90
CA GLY A 267 -37.96 -7.29 -7.18
C GLY A 267 -38.29 -5.84 -7.55
N ARG A 268 -37.31 -4.95 -7.35
CA ARG A 268 -37.42 -3.50 -7.61
C ARG A 268 -36.18 -3.00 -8.34
N ALA A 269 -36.37 -2.04 -9.27
CA ALA A 269 -35.30 -1.41 -10.03
C ALA A 269 -35.48 0.12 -10.09
N ALA A 270 -34.36 0.86 -10.09
CA ALA A 270 -34.34 2.33 -10.22
C ALA A 270 -34.11 2.72 -11.69
N CYS A 271 -35.05 2.32 -12.58
CA CYS A 271 -35.00 2.62 -14.00
C CYS A 271 -36.41 3.03 -14.50
N ILE A 272 -36.48 4.06 -15.35
CA ILE A 272 -37.76 4.51 -15.97
C ILE A 272 -38.13 3.68 -17.17
N LEU A 273 -37.23 2.92 -17.78
CA LEU A 273 -37.41 2.08 -18.94
C LEU A 273 -37.07 0.60 -18.64
N PRO A 274 -37.60 0.00 -17.57
CA PRO A 274 -37.20 -1.35 -17.18
C PRO A 274 -37.66 -2.44 -18.19
N ALA A 275 -38.69 -2.17 -19.00
CA ALA A 275 -39.20 -3.10 -20.03
C ALA A 275 -38.33 -3.08 -21.30
N GLU A 276 -37.58 -2.00 -21.55
CA GLU A 276 -36.73 -1.83 -22.73
C GLU A 276 -35.29 -2.34 -22.51
N VAL A 277 -35.02 -2.81 -21.28
CA VAL A 277 -33.72 -3.36 -20.93
C VAL A 277 -33.56 -4.73 -21.57
N ASP A 278 -33.01 -4.73 -22.79
CA ASP A 278 -32.82 -5.95 -23.55
C ASP A 278 -31.55 -6.69 -23.13
N ARG A 279 -31.72 -7.99 -22.92
CA ARG A 279 -30.62 -8.93 -22.60
C ARG A 279 -29.68 -9.13 -23.79
N THR A 280 -30.14 -8.90 -25.02
CA THR A 280 -29.32 -9.03 -26.21
C THR A 280 -28.27 -7.94 -26.32
N HIS A 281 -28.49 -6.75 -25.72
CA HIS A 281 -27.48 -5.69 -25.64
C HIS A 281 -26.25 -6.04 -24.75
N ALA A 282 -26.44 -6.92 -23.76
CA ALA A 282 -25.30 -7.45 -22.96
C ALA A 282 -24.54 -8.56 -23.70
N ARG A 283 -25.18 -9.19 -24.69
CA ARG A 283 -24.67 -10.30 -25.49
C ARG A 283 -24.68 -10.02 -27.00
N GLY A 284 -24.86 -8.77 -27.40
CA GLY A 284 -24.74 -8.39 -28.80
C GLY A 284 -23.44 -8.91 -29.41
N PRO A 285 -23.34 -9.08 -30.74
CA PRO A 285 -22.12 -9.59 -31.36
C PRO A 285 -20.95 -8.69 -30.99
N THR A 286 -20.19 -9.12 -30.03
CA THR A 286 -18.95 -8.43 -29.63
C THR A 286 -17.99 -8.52 -30.81
N PRO A 287 -17.37 -7.41 -31.24
CA PRO A 287 -16.47 -7.42 -32.37
C PRO A 287 -15.35 -8.45 -32.12
N ALA A 288 -15.10 -9.26 -33.13
CA ALA A 288 -13.98 -10.19 -33.09
C ALA A 288 -12.65 -9.41 -32.99
N PHE A 289 -11.67 -10.02 -32.36
CA PHE A 289 -10.32 -9.47 -32.44
C PHE A 289 -9.76 -9.63 -33.86
N PRO A 290 -8.87 -8.74 -34.32
CA PRO A 290 -8.15 -8.95 -35.57
C PRO A 290 -7.34 -10.26 -35.52
N PRO A 291 -7.09 -10.93 -36.65
CA PRO A 291 -6.33 -12.17 -36.72
C PRO A 291 -4.95 -11.97 -36.08
N LEU A 292 -4.50 -12.99 -35.35
CA LEU A 292 -3.18 -12.98 -34.74
C LEU A 292 -2.12 -13.26 -35.79
N VAL A 293 -1.19 -12.32 -35.99
CA VAL A 293 -0.03 -12.49 -36.86
C VAL A 293 1.13 -12.94 -35.99
N ILE A 294 1.44 -14.23 -36.03
CA ILE A 294 2.61 -14.78 -35.31
C ILE A 294 3.85 -14.59 -36.20
N PRO A 295 4.88 -13.85 -35.75
CA PRO A 295 6.14 -13.77 -36.50
C PRO A 295 6.79 -15.14 -36.57
N ALA A 296 7.19 -15.57 -37.75
CA ALA A 296 7.97 -16.79 -37.93
C ALA A 296 9.34 -16.62 -37.22
N ARG A 297 9.49 -17.16 -36.03
CA ARG A 297 10.75 -17.16 -35.28
C ARG A 297 11.21 -18.58 -35.06
N SER A 298 12.51 -18.84 -35.28
CA SER A 298 13.13 -20.18 -35.23
C SER A 298 13.49 -20.64 -33.81
N ARG A 299 13.27 -19.80 -32.76
CA ARG A 299 13.66 -20.09 -31.38
C ARG A 299 12.52 -19.78 -30.44
N PRO A 300 12.36 -20.57 -29.33
CA PRO A 300 11.39 -20.28 -28.29
C PRO A 300 11.70 -18.93 -27.65
N ALA A 301 10.64 -18.19 -27.28
CA ALA A 301 10.80 -16.92 -26.59
C ALA A 301 11.20 -17.11 -25.12
N VAL A 302 10.71 -18.19 -24.48
CA VAL A 302 11.08 -18.56 -23.11
C VAL A 302 11.39 -20.05 -23.06
N ARG A 303 12.48 -20.41 -22.40
CA ARG A 303 12.87 -21.78 -22.14
C ARG A 303 13.35 -21.94 -20.70
N CYS A 304 12.62 -22.70 -19.91
CA CYS A 304 12.99 -23.12 -18.57
C CYS A 304 13.33 -24.63 -18.63
N VAL A 305 14.48 -25.01 -18.10
CA VAL A 305 14.94 -26.41 -18.09
C VAL A 305 15.40 -26.80 -16.70
N GLU A 306 14.73 -27.77 -16.10
CA GLU A 306 15.01 -28.33 -14.76
C GLU A 306 15.15 -27.23 -13.68
N VAL A 307 14.31 -26.22 -13.76
CA VAL A 307 14.42 -25.02 -12.89
C VAL A 307 14.03 -25.36 -11.47
N GLY A 308 14.95 -25.13 -10.54
CA GLY A 308 14.74 -25.26 -9.10
C GLY A 308 15.04 -23.95 -8.36
N LYS A 309 14.23 -23.66 -7.34
CA LYS A 309 14.40 -22.51 -6.46
C LYS A 309 13.95 -22.80 -5.05
N GLY A 310 14.79 -22.47 -4.05
CA GLY A 310 14.47 -22.55 -2.63
C GLY A 310 14.80 -21.26 -1.90
N PHE A 311 14.10 -21.02 -0.81
CA PHE A 311 14.36 -19.89 0.08
C PHE A 311 14.78 -20.37 1.47
N ARG A 312 15.79 -19.70 2.04
CA ARG A 312 16.25 -20.00 3.41
C ARG A 312 15.29 -19.39 4.41
N ILE A 313 14.61 -20.23 5.18
CA ILE A 313 13.74 -19.82 6.28
C ILE A 313 14.36 -20.17 7.62
N ARG A 314 14.02 -19.40 8.68
CA ARG A 314 14.34 -19.77 10.05
C ARG A 314 13.28 -20.73 10.56
N ASN A 315 13.67 -21.91 11.03
CA ASN A 315 12.75 -22.80 11.73
C ASN A 315 12.52 -22.31 13.18
N ARG A 316 11.50 -22.88 13.85
CA ARG A 316 11.13 -22.51 15.23
C ARG A 316 12.23 -22.73 16.27
N LEU A 317 13.24 -23.53 15.98
CA LEU A 317 14.40 -23.84 16.82
C LEU A 317 15.61 -22.93 16.52
N GLY A 318 15.44 -21.91 15.64
CA GLY A 318 16.49 -20.98 15.27
C GLY A 318 17.44 -21.49 14.18
N GLY A 319 17.26 -22.74 13.71
CA GLY A 319 17.98 -23.32 12.57
C GLY A 319 17.55 -22.68 11.23
N ARG A 320 18.40 -22.82 10.21
CA ARG A 320 18.08 -22.42 8.84
C ARG A 320 17.65 -23.66 8.04
N GLU A 321 16.49 -23.60 7.44
CA GLU A 321 15.93 -24.64 6.59
C GLU A 321 15.73 -24.11 5.18
N MET A 322 15.92 -24.92 4.16
CA MET A 322 15.64 -24.59 2.77
C MET A 322 14.20 -25.01 2.43
N LEU A 323 13.36 -24.04 2.14
CA LEU A 323 12.01 -24.30 1.62
C LEU A 323 12.07 -24.33 0.10
N PRO A 324 11.93 -25.47 -0.54
CA PRO A 324 11.87 -25.57 -2.00
C PRO A 324 10.53 -24.98 -2.49
N VAL A 325 10.60 -24.00 -3.39
CA VAL A 325 9.43 -23.35 -3.99
C VAL A 325 9.21 -23.82 -5.42
N LEU A 326 10.28 -24.07 -6.18
CA LEU A 326 10.22 -24.68 -7.51
C LEU A 326 11.09 -25.94 -7.54
N ARG A 327 10.62 -26.97 -8.23
CA ARG A 327 11.26 -28.28 -8.30
C ARG A 327 11.26 -28.78 -9.74
N ASN A 328 12.44 -28.90 -10.36
CA ASN A 328 12.65 -29.49 -11.69
C ASN A 328 11.59 -29.04 -12.72
N LEU A 329 11.36 -27.70 -12.80
CA LEU A 329 10.31 -27.17 -13.63
C LEU A 329 10.80 -26.97 -15.06
N ASP A 330 10.07 -27.58 -16.00
CA ASP A 330 10.26 -27.42 -17.44
C ASP A 330 9.11 -26.64 -18.06
N LEU A 331 9.43 -25.58 -18.80
CA LEU A 331 8.43 -24.80 -19.55
C LEU A 331 9.06 -24.21 -20.81
N ARG A 332 8.36 -24.39 -21.94
CA ARG A 332 8.73 -23.78 -23.20
C ARG A 332 7.57 -22.97 -23.74
N VAL A 333 7.85 -21.71 -24.13
CA VAL A 333 6.89 -20.77 -24.74
C VAL A 333 7.44 -20.32 -26.08
N GLU A 334 6.66 -20.51 -27.13
CA GLU A 334 7.06 -20.12 -28.48
C GLU A 334 6.87 -18.60 -28.70
N ALA A 335 7.54 -18.03 -29.70
CA ALA A 335 7.43 -16.62 -30.00
C ALA A 335 6.01 -16.28 -30.51
N GLY A 336 5.37 -15.28 -29.90
CA GLY A 336 3.98 -14.88 -30.19
C GLY A 336 2.91 -15.73 -29.48
N GLU A 337 3.32 -16.82 -28.81
CA GLU A 337 2.43 -17.66 -28.03
C GLU A 337 2.02 -16.98 -26.72
N ALA A 338 0.78 -17.24 -26.27
CA ALA A 338 0.37 -16.92 -24.92
C ALA A 338 0.21 -18.20 -24.10
N VAL A 339 0.93 -18.30 -22.98
CA VAL A 339 0.81 -19.41 -22.05
C VAL A 339 0.31 -18.88 -20.71
N ALA A 340 -0.79 -19.46 -20.20
CA ALA A 340 -1.24 -19.19 -18.84
C ALA A 340 -0.63 -20.22 -17.87
N VAL A 341 -0.22 -19.72 -16.69
CA VAL A 341 0.21 -20.57 -15.57
C VAL A 341 -0.82 -20.44 -14.46
N VAL A 342 -1.56 -21.51 -14.18
CA VAL A 342 -2.63 -21.53 -13.18
C VAL A 342 -2.27 -22.43 -12.00
N GLY A 343 -2.82 -22.18 -10.82
CA GLY A 343 -2.60 -22.98 -9.60
C GLY A 343 -2.86 -22.19 -8.33
N GLU A 344 -2.84 -22.87 -7.19
CA GLU A 344 -3.08 -22.28 -5.86
C GLU A 344 -2.05 -21.21 -5.50
N SER A 345 -2.44 -20.34 -4.54
CA SER A 345 -1.52 -19.37 -3.93
C SER A 345 -0.35 -20.10 -3.26
N GLY A 346 0.89 -19.62 -3.50
CA GLY A 346 2.10 -20.27 -2.97
C GLY A 346 2.64 -21.43 -3.80
N SER A 347 2.04 -21.80 -4.95
CA SER A 347 2.59 -22.85 -5.84
C SER A 347 3.88 -22.45 -6.57
N GLY A 348 4.34 -21.19 -6.48
CA GLY A 348 5.60 -20.72 -7.06
C GLY A 348 5.46 -19.89 -8.35
N LYS A 349 4.23 -19.59 -8.82
CA LYS A 349 3.94 -18.86 -10.07
C LYS A 349 4.67 -17.51 -10.19
N SER A 350 4.54 -16.65 -9.21
CA SER A 350 5.20 -15.33 -9.20
C SER A 350 6.74 -15.47 -9.14
N THR A 351 7.26 -16.50 -8.44
CA THR A 351 8.70 -16.81 -8.42
C THR A 351 9.20 -17.18 -9.81
N LEU A 352 8.45 -17.99 -10.54
CA LEU A 352 8.74 -18.36 -11.93
C LEU A 352 8.79 -17.12 -12.83
N LEU A 353 7.78 -16.24 -12.75
CA LEU A 353 7.77 -14.97 -13.51
C LEU A 353 8.96 -14.08 -13.16
N ARG A 354 9.30 -13.95 -11.88
CA ARG A 354 10.46 -13.13 -11.45
C ARG A 354 11.79 -13.67 -12.00
N MET A 355 11.93 -14.99 -12.15
CA MET A 355 13.10 -15.59 -12.78
C MET A 355 13.13 -15.33 -14.30
N MET A 356 11.98 -15.45 -15.00
CA MET A 356 11.86 -15.07 -16.40
C MET A 356 12.14 -13.58 -16.64
N ALA A 357 11.79 -12.71 -15.67
CA ALA A 357 12.09 -11.29 -15.69
C ALA A 357 13.57 -10.98 -15.36
N GLY A 358 14.38 -11.95 -14.94
CA GLY A 358 15.76 -11.75 -14.49
C GLY A 358 15.88 -11.03 -13.14
N LEU A 359 14.78 -10.90 -12.38
CA LEU A 359 14.75 -10.30 -11.04
C LEU A 359 15.25 -11.27 -9.97
N GLU A 360 15.06 -12.57 -10.20
CA GLU A 360 15.54 -13.68 -9.37
C GLU A 360 16.39 -14.65 -10.21
N LYS A 361 17.35 -15.31 -9.57
CA LYS A 361 18.15 -16.36 -10.22
C LYS A 361 17.68 -17.73 -9.76
N PRO A 362 17.62 -18.73 -10.65
CA PRO A 362 17.41 -20.11 -10.26
C PRO A 362 18.57 -20.61 -9.40
N ASP A 363 18.31 -21.56 -8.50
CA ASP A 363 19.35 -22.27 -7.72
C ASP A 363 19.87 -23.48 -8.49
N SER A 364 19.03 -24.09 -9.36
CA SER A 364 19.40 -25.16 -10.33
C SER A 364 18.65 -24.96 -11.64
N GLY A 365 19.15 -25.56 -12.70
CA GLY A 365 18.58 -25.45 -14.03
C GLY A 365 18.87 -24.12 -14.71
N VAL A 366 18.21 -23.86 -15.84
CA VAL A 366 18.44 -22.69 -16.69
C VAL A 366 17.14 -22.03 -17.10
N VAL A 367 17.09 -20.69 -17.03
CA VAL A 367 16.00 -19.86 -17.58
C VAL A 367 16.58 -18.98 -18.68
N GLU A 368 16.19 -19.26 -19.92
CA GLU A 368 16.58 -18.51 -21.11
C GLU A 368 15.37 -17.72 -21.63
N VAL A 369 15.54 -16.43 -21.86
CA VAL A 369 14.52 -15.58 -22.49
C VAL A 369 15.13 -14.94 -23.73
N SER A 370 14.56 -15.26 -24.89
CA SER A 370 15.03 -14.79 -26.18
C SER A 370 14.57 -13.35 -26.43
N GLY A 371 15.46 -12.50 -26.94
CA GLY A 371 15.13 -11.13 -27.32
C GLY A 371 15.67 -10.06 -26.34
N SER A 372 15.57 -8.79 -26.73
CA SER A 372 16.27 -7.67 -26.10
C SER A 372 15.59 -7.12 -24.84
N SER A 373 14.33 -7.46 -24.57
CA SER A 373 13.62 -6.91 -23.41
C SER A 373 12.42 -7.75 -22.95
N THR A 374 12.37 -8.01 -21.66
CA THR A 374 11.22 -8.59 -20.95
C THR A 374 10.58 -7.50 -20.10
N GLN A 375 9.26 -7.43 -20.08
CA GLN A 375 8.50 -6.53 -19.21
C GLN A 375 7.50 -7.30 -18.37
N MET A 376 7.19 -6.76 -17.19
CA MET A 376 6.31 -7.41 -16.23
C MET A 376 5.23 -6.45 -15.74
N ILE A 377 3.98 -6.90 -15.77
CA ILE A 377 2.85 -6.31 -15.06
C ILE A 377 2.77 -7.04 -13.72
N PHE A 378 2.96 -6.29 -12.64
CA PHE A 378 2.97 -6.84 -11.28
C PHE A 378 1.55 -7.00 -10.74
N GLN A 379 1.34 -7.92 -9.82
CA GLN A 379 0.08 -8.15 -9.13
C GLN A 379 -0.42 -6.87 -8.44
N ASP A 380 0.43 -6.18 -7.68
CA ASP A 380 0.14 -4.85 -7.17
C ASP A 380 0.66 -3.78 -8.12
N VAL A 381 -0.21 -3.36 -9.03
CA VAL A 381 0.09 -2.30 -10.00
C VAL A 381 0.34 -0.96 -9.30
N SER A 382 -0.39 -0.66 -8.24
CA SER A 382 -0.23 0.59 -7.49
C SER A 382 1.16 0.70 -6.87
N ALA A 383 1.63 -0.37 -6.24
CA ALA A 383 2.99 -0.44 -5.70
C ALA A 383 4.08 -0.51 -6.79
N SER A 384 3.72 -0.86 -8.04
CA SER A 384 4.66 -0.89 -9.17
C SER A 384 4.94 0.48 -9.79
N LEU A 385 4.17 1.49 -9.48
CA LEU A 385 4.35 2.87 -9.90
C LEU A 385 5.06 3.68 -8.81
N THR A 386 6.05 4.48 -9.19
CA THR A 386 6.79 5.34 -8.24
C THR A 386 5.90 6.51 -7.82
N PRO A 387 5.51 6.64 -6.55
CA PRO A 387 4.47 7.59 -6.13
C PRO A 387 4.79 9.06 -6.41
N TRP A 388 6.07 9.45 -6.31
CA TRP A 388 6.53 10.84 -6.48
C TRP A 388 6.87 11.25 -7.90
N LEU A 389 6.85 10.31 -8.86
CA LEU A 389 7.09 10.60 -10.27
C LEU A 389 5.78 10.82 -11.04
N THR A 390 5.82 11.71 -12.03
CA THR A 390 4.69 11.84 -12.96
C THR A 390 4.58 10.61 -13.86
N VAL A 391 3.37 10.33 -14.33
CA VAL A 391 3.09 9.22 -15.25
C VAL A 391 3.96 9.30 -16.50
N GLY A 392 4.06 10.47 -17.12
CA GLY A 392 4.87 10.67 -18.33
C GLY A 392 6.35 10.36 -18.12
N ARG A 393 6.89 10.67 -16.94
CA ARG A 393 8.28 10.36 -16.60
C ARG A 393 8.51 8.87 -16.43
N GLN A 394 7.56 8.16 -15.82
CA GLN A 394 7.63 6.72 -15.60
C GLN A 394 7.44 5.93 -16.89
N VAL A 395 6.44 6.30 -17.70
CA VAL A 395 6.17 5.67 -19.01
C VAL A 395 7.34 5.88 -19.96
N GLY A 396 7.88 7.11 -20.02
CA GLY A 396 9.02 7.47 -20.89
C GLY A 396 10.39 6.95 -20.42
N GLU A 397 10.47 6.23 -19.30
CA GLU A 397 11.75 5.78 -18.73
C GLU A 397 12.55 4.85 -19.65
N ARG A 398 11.86 4.03 -20.45
CA ARG A 398 12.45 3.10 -21.41
C ARG A 398 12.90 3.72 -22.72
N LEU A 399 12.48 4.96 -23.01
CA LEU A 399 12.83 5.63 -24.25
C LEU A 399 14.33 5.99 -24.29
N PRO A 400 14.95 5.91 -25.47
CA PRO A 400 16.35 6.29 -25.64
C PRO A 400 16.61 7.72 -25.15
N ARG A 401 17.75 7.93 -24.49
CA ARG A 401 18.13 9.25 -23.97
C ARG A 401 18.49 10.26 -25.07
N THR A 402 18.73 9.77 -26.27
CA THR A 402 19.03 10.57 -27.46
C THR A 402 17.83 11.31 -28.03
N LEU A 403 16.60 10.92 -27.64
CA LEU A 403 15.38 11.60 -28.07
C LEU A 403 15.26 12.96 -27.38
N ASP A 404 14.93 13.99 -28.18
CA ASP A 404 14.57 15.31 -27.69
C ASP A 404 13.27 15.26 -26.83
N GLN A 405 13.04 16.30 -26.03
CA GLN A 405 11.95 16.34 -25.08
C GLN A 405 10.57 16.28 -25.75
N ALA A 406 10.42 16.94 -26.92
CA ALA A 406 9.16 16.98 -27.65
C ALA A 406 8.79 15.60 -28.21
N SER A 407 9.74 14.93 -28.90
CA SER A 407 9.56 13.57 -29.42
C SER A 407 9.30 12.54 -28.31
N ARG A 408 9.99 12.67 -27.18
CA ARG A 408 9.74 11.84 -26.00
C ARG A 408 8.32 12.02 -25.48
N ARG A 409 7.84 13.28 -25.35
CA ARG A 409 6.49 13.58 -24.89
C ARG A 409 5.43 13.04 -25.86
N ALA A 410 5.66 13.20 -27.18
CA ALA A 410 4.77 12.66 -28.19
C ALA A 410 4.62 11.13 -28.12
N GLN A 411 5.73 10.40 -27.94
CA GLN A 411 5.70 8.94 -27.79
C GLN A 411 5.00 8.50 -26.49
N VAL A 412 5.19 9.23 -25.40
CA VAL A 412 4.48 8.97 -24.13
C VAL A 412 2.98 9.16 -24.30
N ILE A 413 2.55 10.25 -24.95
CA ILE A 413 1.12 10.52 -25.22
C ILE A 413 0.54 9.42 -26.09
N ALA A 414 1.19 9.05 -27.19
CA ALA A 414 0.71 7.96 -28.06
C ALA A 414 0.61 6.62 -27.32
N ALA A 415 1.54 6.32 -26.40
CA ALA A 415 1.47 5.11 -25.58
C ALA A 415 0.30 5.15 -24.58
N LEU A 416 -0.02 6.32 -24.00
CA LEU A 416 -1.18 6.49 -23.12
C LEU A 416 -2.51 6.39 -23.88
N GLU A 417 -2.61 7.01 -25.04
CA GLU A 417 -3.81 6.95 -25.90
C GLU A 417 -4.09 5.52 -26.37
N ARG A 418 -3.06 4.76 -26.72
CA ARG A 418 -3.18 3.34 -27.09
C ARG A 418 -3.83 2.48 -26.01
N VAL A 419 -3.56 2.77 -24.74
CA VAL A 419 -4.22 2.08 -23.63
C VAL A 419 -5.52 2.76 -23.18
N GLY A 420 -6.02 3.77 -23.93
CA GLY A 420 -7.27 4.48 -23.68
C GLY A 420 -7.18 5.49 -22.54
N LEU A 421 -6.04 6.15 -22.36
CA LEU A 421 -5.86 7.25 -21.40
C LEU A 421 -5.63 8.57 -22.14
N PRO A 422 -6.25 9.69 -21.71
CA PRO A 422 -6.05 10.99 -22.34
C PRO A 422 -4.64 11.54 -22.08
N ALA A 423 -4.14 12.39 -22.99
CA ALA A 423 -2.81 13.01 -22.90
C ALA A 423 -2.53 13.72 -21.57
N ALA A 424 -3.57 14.33 -20.96
CA ALA A 424 -3.43 15.05 -19.68
C ALA A 424 -2.94 14.17 -18.51
N VAL A 425 -3.13 12.85 -18.59
CA VAL A 425 -2.67 11.90 -17.58
C VAL A 425 -1.14 11.88 -17.47
N ALA A 426 -0.40 12.26 -18.51
CA ALA A 426 1.05 12.31 -18.52
C ALA A 426 1.64 13.19 -17.40
N ASP A 427 0.95 14.27 -17.04
CA ASP A 427 1.41 15.26 -16.07
C ASP A 427 0.97 14.96 -14.63
N LEU A 428 0.08 13.97 -14.45
CA LEU A 428 -0.42 13.52 -13.15
C LEU A 428 0.58 12.58 -12.44
N ARG A 429 0.43 12.44 -11.12
CA ARG A 429 1.13 11.43 -10.31
C ARG A 429 0.26 10.17 -10.17
N ALA A 430 0.91 9.05 -9.84
CA ALA A 430 0.25 7.77 -9.72
C ALA A 430 -0.82 7.73 -8.60
N ASP A 431 -0.64 8.50 -7.53
CA ASP A 431 -1.56 8.61 -6.39
C ASP A 431 -2.89 9.28 -6.73
N SER A 432 -2.90 10.17 -7.75
CA SER A 432 -4.11 10.86 -8.21
C SER A 432 -4.96 10.04 -9.19
N LEU A 433 -4.51 8.84 -9.59
CA LEU A 433 -5.18 8.00 -10.57
C LEU A 433 -6.09 6.95 -9.92
N SER A 434 -7.19 6.60 -10.59
CA SER A 434 -7.99 5.42 -10.22
C SER A 434 -7.23 4.11 -10.45
N THR A 435 -7.67 3.02 -9.82
CA THR A 435 -7.05 1.69 -9.98
C THR A 435 -6.98 1.26 -11.45
N GLY A 436 -8.06 1.44 -12.22
CA GLY A 436 -8.08 1.12 -13.65
C GLY A 436 -7.14 2.00 -14.48
N GLN A 437 -6.99 3.29 -14.13
CA GLN A 437 -6.03 4.19 -14.79
C GLN A 437 -4.60 3.77 -14.49
N ARG A 438 -4.28 3.43 -13.23
CA ARG A 438 -2.95 2.90 -12.84
C ARG A 438 -2.62 1.63 -13.61
N GLN A 439 -3.59 0.73 -13.76
CA GLN A 439 -3.44 -0.50 -14.55
C GLN A 439 -3.03 -0.18 -16.00
N ARG A 440 -3.76 0.71 -16.65
CA ARG A 440 -3.49 1.14 -18.04
C ARG A 440 -2.12 1.83 -18.14
N VAL A 441 -1.72 2.65 -17.17
CA VAL A 441 -0.36 3.25 -17.13
C VAL A 441 0.73 2.18 -17.05
N ALA A 442 0.54 1.10 -16.28
CA ALA A 442 1.48 0.00 -16.23
C ALA A 442 1.64 -0.70 -17.59
N PHE A 443 0.54 -0.90 -18.33
CA PHE A 443 0.60 -1.42 -19.71
C PHE A 443 1.27 -0.44 -20.67
N ALA A 444 0.97 0.87 -20.61
CA ALA A 444 1.65 1.89 -21.42
C ALA A 444 3.15 1.87 -21.16
N ARG A 445 3.60 1.81 -19.90
CA ARG A 445 5.01 1.71 -19.52
C ARG A 445 5.66 0.44 -20.07
N ALA A 446 4.98 -0.69 -19.98
CA ALA A 446 5.51 -1.96 -20.44
C ALA A 446 5.64 -2.03 -21.98
N THR A 447 4.75 -1.35 -22.72
CA THR A 447 4.61 -1.48 -24.19
C THR A 447 5.07 -0.25 -24.99
N ILE A 448 5.51 0.84 -24.35
CA ILE A 448 6.04 2.03 -25.06
C ILE A 448 7.25 1.67 -25.96
N VAL A 449 8.06 0.74 -25.50
CA VAL A 449 9.02 -0.01 -26.33
C VAL A 449 8.55 -1.44 -26.30
N VAL A 450 8.15 -1.98 -27.46
CA VAL A 450 7.55 -3.31 -27.58
C VAL A 450 8.49 -4.38 -26.99
N PRO A 451 8.09 -5.13 -25.95
CA PRO A 451 8.92 -6.16 -25.37
C PRO A 451 8.85 -7.45 -26.20
N ALA A 452 9.90 -8.29 -26.12
CA ALA A 452 9.87 -9.63 -26.69
C ALA A 452 8.91 -10.54 -25.93
N VAL A 453 8.86 -10.39 -24.59
CA VAL A 453 7.99 -11.17 -23.69
C VAL A 453 7.33 -10.21 -22.70
N LEU A 454 6.00 -10.31 -22.61
CA LEU A 454 5.18 -9.65 -21.60
C LEU A 454 4.77 -10.66 -20.52
N LEU A 455 5.21 -10.45 -19.31
CA LEU A 455 4.87 -11.26 -18.14
C LEU A 455 3.74 -10.58 -17.37
N CYS A 456 2.67 -11.28 -17.08
CA CYS A 456 1.52 -10.74 -16.35
C CYS A 456 1.28 -11.56 -15.07
N ASP A 457 1.51 -10.96 -13.91
CA ASP A 457 1.33 -11.61 -12.60
C ASP A 457 -0.02 -11.19 -12.02
N GLU A 458 -1.03 -12.04 -12.14
CA GLU A 458 -2.40 -11.84 -11.67
C GLU A 458 -2.99 -10.45 -11.97
N PRO A 459 -2.95 -9.96 -13.21
CA PRO A 459 -3.29 -8.56 -13.52
C PRO A 459 -4.78 -8.21 -13.31
N THR A 460 -5.63 -9.19 -13.00
CA THR A 460 -7.08 -9.01 -12.81
C THR A 460 -7.55 -9.33 -11.39
N SER A 461 -6.69 -9.81 -10.49
CA SER A 461 -7.07 -10.36 -9.18
C SER A 461 -7.73 -9.37 -8.20
N ALA A 462 -7.49 -8.07 -8.36
CA ALA A 462 -8.03 -7.02 -7.49
C ALA A 462 -9.02 -6.10 -8.21
N LEU A 463 -9.52 -6.52 -9.38
CA LEU A 463 -10.40 -5.72 -10.21
C LEU A 463 -11.84 -6.26 -10.17
N ASP A 464 -12.81 -5.36 -10.23
CA ASP A 464 -14.20 -5.74 -10.48
C ASP A 464 -14.38 -6.27 -11.93
N ALA A 465 -15.48 -6.96 -12.19
CA ALA A 465 -15.73 -7.66 -13.46
C ALA A 465 -15.56 -6.76 -14.69
N PRO A 466 -16.09 -5.51 -14.76
CA PRO A 466 -15.89 -4.64 -15.90
C PRO A 466 -14.44 -4.21 -16.14
N LEU A 467 -13.68 -3.92 -15.09
CA LEU A 467 -12.26 -3.56 -15.19
C LEU A 467 -11.41 -4.79 -15.57
N ALA A 468 -11.70 -5.96 -15.01
CA ALA A 468 -11.04 -7.22 -15.37
C ALA A 468 -11.26 -7.54 -16.85
N ALA A 469 -12.51 -7.48 -17.36
CA ALA A 469 -12.86 -7.65 -18.76
C ALA A 469 -12.12 -6.66 -19.66
N SER A 470 -12.10 -5.37 -19.27
CA SER A 470 -11.38 -4.32 -19.99
C SER A 470 -9.88 -4.59 -20.07
N THR A 471 -9.28 -5.07 -18.97
CA THR A 471 -7.86 -5.41 -18.89
C THR A 471 -7.50 -6.61 -19.78
N LEU A 472 -8.32 -7.65 -19.77
CA LEU A 472 -8.11 -8.83 -20.63
C LEU A 472 -8.26 -8.48 -22.11
N ASN A 473 -9.26 -7.68 -22.45
CA ASN A 473 -9.42 -7.16 -23.82
C ASN A 473 -8.21 -6.33 -24.26
N LEU A 474 -7.63 -5.52 -23.35
CA LEU A 474 -6.43 -4.74 -23.62
C LEU A 474 -5.22 -5.66 -23.89
N ILE A 475 -4.99 -6.68 -23.06
CA ILE A 475 -3.91 -7.66 -23.25
C ILE A 475 -4.03 -8.33 -24.61
N GLN A 476 -5.22 -8.81 -24.98
CA GLN A 476 -5.47 -9.45 -26.28
C GLN A 476 -5.26 -8.47 -27.44
N THR A 477 -5.67 -7.20 -27.31
CA THR A 477 -5.45 -6.17 -28.32
C THR A 477 -3.96 -5.91 -28.51
N LEU A 478 -3.21 -5.68 -27.43
CA LEU A 478 -1.76 -5.44 -27.48
C LEU A 478 -0.99 -6.65 -28.01
N ARG A 479 -1.40 -7.87 -27.61
CA ARG A 479 -0.81 -9.11 -28.12
C ARG A 479 -0.93 -9.19 -29.64
N ARG A 480 -2.10 -8.92 -30.17
CA ARG A 480 -2.38 -9.04 -31.62
C ARG A 480 -1.76 -7.89 -32.41
N GLU A 481 -1.76 -6.67 -31.87
CA GLU A 481 -1.16 -5.50 -32.51
C GLU A 481 0.36 -5.64 -32.66
N PHE A 482 1.04 -6.18 -31.64
CA PHE A 482 2.50 -6.24 -31.59
C PHE A 482 3.08 -7.64 -31.76
N GLY A 483 2.28 -8.69 -31.91
CA GLY A 483 2.76 -10.07 -31.94
C GLY A 483 3.47 -10.49 -30.65
N LEU A 484 2.98 -10.05 -29.48
CA LEU A 484 3.64 -10.26 -28.20
C LEU A 484 3.58 -11.73 -27.78
N THR A 485 4.70 -12.24 -27.25
CA THR A 485 4.70 -13.45 -26.42
C THR A 485 4.20 -13.08 -25.03
N VAL A 486 3.23 -13.81 -24.48
CA VAL A 486 2.63 -13.50 -23.17
C VAL A 486 2.75 -14.70 -22.24
N VAL A 487 3.26 -14.50 -21.04
CA VAL A 487 3.14 -15.47 -19.93
C VAL A 487 2.20 -14.85 -18.89
N PHE A 488 1.04 -15.46 -18.70
CA PHE A 488 -0.06 -14.94 -17.90
C PHE A 488 -0.30 -15.82 -16.68
N VAL A 489 0.01 -15.32 -15.50
CA VAL A 489 -0.26 -16.00 -14.23
C VAL A 489 -1.62 -15.57 -13.71
N THR A 490 -2.44 -16.56 -13.33
CA THR A 490 -3.74 -16.33 -12.71
C THR A 490 -4.17 -17.55 -11.89
N HIS A 491 -5.14 -17.35 -11.01
CA HIS A 491 -5.90 -18.44 -10.37
C HIS A 491 -7.28 -18.63 -11.02
N ASP A 492 -7.68 -17.77 -11.97
CA ASP A 492 -8.95 -17.83 -12.69
C ASP A 492 -8.78 -18.57 -14.02
N LEU A 493 -9.41 -19.76 -14.11
CA LEU A 493 -9.35 -20.63 -15.30
C LEU A 493 -10.07 -20.04 -16.51
N ALA A 494 -11.12 -19.23 -16.31
CA ALA A 494 -11.82 -18.55 -17.40
C ALA A 494 -10.95 -17.43 -18.01
N ALA A 495 -10.21 -16.67 -17.18
CA ALA A 495 -9.23 -15.70 -17.64
C ALA A 495 -8.07 -16.37 -18.38
N ALA A 496 -7.57 -17.50 -17.85
CA ALA A 496 -6.51 -18.28 -18.47
C ALA A 496 -6.91 -18.76 -19.86
N ARG A 497 -8.10 -19.37 -20.01
CA ARG A 497 -8.66 -19.80 -21.28
C ARG A 497 -8.86 -18.66 -22.28
N PHE A 498 -9.31 -17.49 -21.81
CA PHE A 498 -9.56 -16.33 -22.67
C PHE A 498 -8.27 -15.76 -23.28
N ILE A 499 -7.17 -15.75 -22.51
CA ILE A 499 -5.91 -15.10 -22.91
C ILE A 499 -4.98 -16.07 -23.64
N ALA A 500 -4.89 -17.32 -23.19
CA ALA A 500 -3.80 -18.21 -23.52
C ALA A 500 -4.17 -19.22 -24.63
N ASP A 501 -3.16 -19.61 -25.40
CA ASP A 501 -3.24 -20.70 -26.35
C ASP A 501 -3.05 -22.04 -25.61
N ARG A 502 -2.17 -22.06 -24.60
CA ARG A 502 -1.91 -23.21 -23.71
C ARG A 502 -1.98 -22.82 -22.25
N VAL A 503 -2.41 -23.76 -21.43
CA VAL A 503 -2.47 -23.62 -19.97
C VAL A 503 -1.53 -24.63 -19.33
N ALA A 504 -0.66 -24.16 -18.43
CA ALA A 504 0.19 -24.94 -17.56
C ALA A 504 -0.38 -24.89 -16.13
N VAL A 505 -0.74 -26.06 -15.58
CA VAL A 505 -1.26 -26.16 -14.21
C VAL A 505 -0.10 -26.45 -13.26
N MET A 506 0.08 -25.56 -12.27
CA MET A 506 1.20 -25.61 -11.33
C MET A 506 0.73 -25.99 -9.94
N TYR A 507 1.35 -27.03 -9.36
CA TYR A 507 1.05 -27.53 -8.03
C TYR A 507 2.34 -27.83 -7.27
N ARG A 508 2.50 -27.26 -6.07
CA ARG A 508 3.66 -27.46 -5.16
C ARG A 508 5.03 -27.31 -5.83
N GLY A 509 5.16 -26.35 -6.73
CA GLY A 509 6.43 -26.04 -7.39
C GLY A 509 6.71 -26.80 -8.67
N GLU A 510 5.80 -27.66 -9.14
CA GLU A 510 5.92 -28.46 -10.35
C GLU A 510 4.78 -28.16 -11.32
N ILE A 511 5.00 -28.32 -12.63
CA ILE A 511 3.94 -28.30 -13.63
C ILE A 511 3.38 -29.72 -13.71
N VAL A 512 2.12 -29.89 -13.28
CA VAL A 512 1.45 -31.20 -13.21
C VAL A 512 0.65 -31.54 -14.48
N GLU A 513 0.26 -30.52 -15.25
CA GLU A 513 -0.44 -30.67 -16.51
C GLU A 513 -0.14 -29.47 -17.42
N ILE A 514 0.05 -29.67 -18.71
CA ILE A 514 0.16 -28.64 -19.72
C ILE A 514 -0.50 -29.11 -21.02
N GLY A 515 -1.37 -28.28 -21.58
CA GLY A 515 -2.12 -28.64 -22.79
C GLY A 515 -2.75 -27.41 -23.45
N ALA A 516 -3.51 -27.61 -24.52
CA ALA A 516 -4.31 -26.57 -25.13
C ALA A 516 -5.29 -25.98 -24.10
N ALA A 517 -5.50 -24.66 -24.16
CA ALA A 517 -6.35 -23.98 -23.15
C ALA A 517 -7.78 -24.56 -23.07
N GLU A 518 -8.34 -24.98 -24.20
CA GLU A 518 -9.66 -25.65 -24.28
C GLU A 518 -9.64 -27.02 -23.60
N GLU A 519 -8.60 -27.81 -23.81
CA GLU A 519 -8.49 -29.16 -23.24
C GLU A 519 -8.39 -29.10 -21.71
N VAL A 520 -7.48 -28.25 -21.20
CA VAL A 520 -7.29 -28.10 -19.75
C VAL A 520 -8.53 -27.48 -19.07
N ALA A 521 -9.27 -26.59 -19.76
CA ALA A 521 -10.44 -25.93 -19.22
C ALA A 521 -11.69 -26.82 -19.17
N PHE A 522 -11.85 -27.81 -20.05
CA PHE A 522 -13.06 -28.62 -20.13
C PHE A 522 -12.84 -30.13 -19.91
N ALA A 523 -11.65 -30.64 -20.15
CA ALA A 523 -11.32 -32.05 -20.04
C ALA A 523 -9.95 -32.29 -19.38
N PRO A 524 -9.69 -31.73 -18.19
CA PRO A 524 -8.40 -31.91 -17.52
C PRO A 524 -8.12 -33.39 -17.21
N SER A 525 -6.87 -33.80 -17.37
CA SER A 525 -6.44 -35.15 -17.11
C SER A 525 -6.01 -35.35 -15.65
N HIS A 526 -5.26 -34.39 -15.09
CA HIS A 526 -4.68 -34.53 -13.77
C HIS A 526 -5.74 -34.31 -12.66
N PRO A 527 -5.71 -35.10 -11.54
CA PRO A 527 -6.70 -34.95 -10.44
C PRO A 527 -6.79 -33.58 -9.85
N TYR A 528 -5.65 -32.87 -9.69
CA TYR A 528 -5.62 -31.52 -9.18
C TYR A 528 -6.30 -30.52 -10.14
N SER A 529 -6.08 -30.65 -11.45
CA SER A 529 -6.74 -29.80 -12.45
C SER A 529 -8.26 -30.01 -12.46
N LYS A 530 -8.73 -31.25 -12.26
CA LYS A 530 -10.15 -31.58 -12.08
C LYS A 530 -10.72 -30.90 -10.84
N ALA A 531 -10.02 -30.94 -9.72
CA ALA A 531 -10.42 -30.26 -8.49
C ALA A 531 -10.46 -28.73 -8.66
N LEU A 532 -9.49 -28.17 -9.38
CA LEU A 532 -9.45 -26.72 -9.68
C LEU A 532 -10.65 -26.31 -10.55
N LEU A 533 -10.99 -27.10 -11.58
CA LEU A 533 -12.16 -26.84 -12.43
C LEU A 533 -13.47 -26.96 -11.64
N ALA A 534 -13.61 -27.96 -10.76
CA ALA A 534 -14.79 -28.13 -9.93
C ALA A 534 -15.01 -27.01 -8.92
N ALA A 535 -13.96 -26.28 -8.53
CA ALA A 535 -14.02 -25.14 -7.63
C ALA A 535 -14.43 -23.81 -8.32
N VAL A 536 -14.51 -23.78 -9.66
CA VAL A 536 -14.94 -22.57 -10.40
C VAL A 536 -16.44 -22.35 -10.21
N PRO A 537 -16.89 -21.18 -9.67
CA PRO A 537 -18.29 -20.91 -9.43
C PRO A 537 -19.13 -20.94 -10.73
N ASN A 538 -20.11 -21.84 -10.82
CA ASN A 538 -20.97 -21.96 -12.00
C ASN A 538 -22.41 -21.52 -11.68
N PRO A 539 -22.87 -20.37 -12.17
CA PRO A 539 -24.21 -19.85 -11.90
C PRO A 539 -25.36 -20.62 -12.59
N ARG A 540 -25.03 -21.58 -13.45
CA ARG A 540 -26.05 -22.42 -14.13
C ARG A 540 -26.40 -23.69 -13.37
N SER A 541 -25.63 -24.08 -12.36
CA SER A 541 -26.00 -25.15 -11.46
C SER A 541 -27.09 -24.61 -10.50
N ALA A 542 -28.29 -25.17 -10.56
CA ALA A 542 -29.35 -24.96 -9.58
C ALA A 542 -28.79 -25.22 -8.16
N PRO A 543 -29.33 -24.57 -7.10
CA PRO A 543 -28.84 -24.73 -5.75
C PRO A 543 -28.77 -26.23 -5.42
N VAL A 544 -27.56 -26.69 -5.11
CA VAL A 544 -27.28 -28.09 -4.83
C VAL A 544 -28.05 -28.48 -3.58
N GLN A 545 -29.02 -29.38 -3.77
CA GLN A 545 -29.64 -30.12 -2.68
C GLN A 545 -28.53 -30.77 -1.84
N GLN A 546 -28.62 -30.59 -0.56
CA GLN A 546 -27.93 -31.24 0.57
C GLN A 546 -26.89 -32.29 0.16
N HIS A 547 -25.64 -31.97 0.28
CA HIS A 547 -24.54 -32.94 0.20
C HIS A 547 -24.51 -33.71 1.53
N SER A 548 -24.95 -34.98 1.47
CA SER A 548 -24.60 -36.02 2.45
C SER A 548 -23.07 -36.04 2.63
N LYS A 549 -22.63 -35.96 3.89
CA LYS A 549 -21.19 -36.08 4.26
C LYS A 549 -20.50 -37.20 3.51
N PRO A 550 -19.35 -36.92 2.83
CA PRO A 550 -18.44 -37.98 2.51
C PRO A 550 -17.68 -38.39 3.79
N THR A 551 -18.05 -39.51 4.37
CA THR A 551 -17.20 -40.25 5.30
C THR A 551 -16.01 -40.77 4.54
N GLY A 552 -14.82 -40.21 4.77
CA GLY A 552 -13.59 -40.67 4.18
C GLY A 552 -12.60 -39.56 3.78
N ALA A 553 -12.26 -38.67 4.69
CA ALA A 553 -11.11 -37.78 4.53
C ALA A 553 -9.86 -38.53 4.97
N THR A 554 -9.11 -39.08 4.02
CA THR A 554 -7.72 -39.43 4.23
C THR A 554 -6.93 -38.19 4.61
N ASN A 555 -6.46 -38.15 5.84
CA ASN A 555 -5.55 -37.15 6.39
C ASN A 555 -4.26 -37.09 5.57
N VAL A 556 -4.12 -36.11 4.72
CA VAL A 556 -2.84 -35.73 4.14
C VAL A 556 -2.27 -34.62 5.02
N PRO A 557 -1.10 -34.79 5.67
CA PRO A 557 -0.53 -33.78 6.52
C PRO A 557 -0.13 -32.56 5.70
N SER A 558 -0.84 -31.46 5.87
CA SER A 558 -0.47 -30.14 5.34
C SER A 558 0.62 -29.54 6.23
N THR A 559 1.87 -29.82 5.92
CA THR A 559 3.01 -29.02 6.39
C THR A 559 3.43 -28.06 5.28
N ALA A 560 2.75 -26.94 5.16
CA ALA A 560 3.22 -25.82 4.36
C ALA A 560 3.17 -24.54 5.23
N THR A 561 4.28 -24.25 5.88
CA THR A 561 4.58 -22.91 6.38
C THR A 561 5.04 -22.06 5.20
N ALA A 562 4.10 -21.42 4.52
CA ALA A 562 4.42 -20.40 3.54
C ALA A 562 4.76 -19.10 4.28
N THR A 563 6.03 -18.82 4.44
CA THR A 563 6.50 -17.47 4.75
C THR A 563 6.56 -16.68 3.45
N THR A 564 5.45 -16.08 3.06
CA THR A 564 5.49 -14.97 2.13
C THR A 564 5.84 -13.71 2.92
N SER A 565 7.01 -13.16 2.68
CA SER A 565 7.31 -11.77 2.97
C SER A 565 6.45 -10.90 2.03
N GLY A 566 5.17 -10.82 2.32
CA GLY A 566 4.27 -9.84 1.74
C GLY A 566 4.50 -8.54 2.49
N ALA A 567 5.27 -7.63 1.91
CA ALA A 567 5.19 -6.23 2.27
C ALA A 567 3.70 -5.86 2.16
N GLY A 568 3.08 -5.48 3.28
CA GLY A 568 1.70 -5.04 3.30
C GLY A 568 1.57 -3.85 2.36
N SER A 569 0.94 -4.07 1.22
CA SER A 569 0.37 -2.98 0.47
C SER A 569 -0.86 -2.53 1.25
N GLU A 570 -0.70 -1.49 2.07
CA GLU A 570 -1.83 -0.66 2.41
C GLU A 570 -2.46 -0.23 1.09
N SER A 571 -3.54 -0.89 0.70
CA SER A 571 -4.51 -0.33 -0.21
C SER A 571 -5.20 0.81 0.54
N ALA A 572 -4.46 1.90 0.73
CA ALA A 572 -5.06 3.17 0.97
C ALA A 572 -5.91 3.43 -0.28
N ALA A 573 -7.22 3.24 -0.18
CA ALA A 573 -8.13 3.97 -1.01
C ALA A 573 -7.62 5.41 -0.96
N ALA A 574 -7.17 5.91 -2.11
CA ALA A 574 -6.72 7.29 -2.23
C ALA A 574 -7.95 8.18 -2.04
N SER A 575 -8.32 8.39 -0.78
CA SER A 575 -9.01 9.58 -0.37
C SER A 575 -8.00 10.69 -0.65
N VAL A 576 -8.27 11.48 -1.68
CA VAL A 576 -7.71 12.84 -1.77
C VAL A 576 -8.17 13.50 -0.48
N THR A 577 -7.34 13.45 0.54
CA THR A 577 -7.59 14.10 1.80
C THR A 577 -7.79 15.58 1.50
N PRO A 578 -8.94 16.16 1.87
CA PRO A 578 -9.03 17.60 1.91
C PRO A 578 -7.87 18.06 2.80
N ARG A 579 -7.07 19.01 2.31
CA ARG A 579 -6.00 19.61 3.11
C ARG A 579 -6.56 19.89 4.49
N ARG A 580 -6.13 19.10 5.49
CA ARG A 580 -6.50 19.34 6.90
C ARG A 580 -6.21 20.81 7.16
N ARG A 581 -7.20 21.58 7.59
CA ARG A 581 -6.98 22.93 8.13
C ARG A 581 -5.97 22.76 9.26
N ALA A 582 -4.85 23.47 9.17
CA ALA A 582 -3.80 23.42 10.17
C ALA A 582 -4.45 23.67 11.56
N LYS A 583 -4.15 22.80 12.51
CA LYS A 583 -4.62 22.99 13.89
C LYS A 583 -4.15 24.36 14.37
N PRO A 584 -4.95 25.16 15.09
CA PRO A 584 -4.54 26.49 15.55
C PRO A 584 -3.17 26.47 16.28
N GLY A 585 -2.90 25.43 17.07
CA GLY A 585 -1.62 25.23 17.75
C GLY A 585 -0.43 25.09 16.80
N ASP A 586 -0.58 24.38 15.67
CA ASP A 586 0.50 24.21 14.69
C ASP A 586 0.85 25.52 14.01
N VAL A 587 -0.18 26.35 13.71
CA VAL A 587 0.02 27.66 13.10
C VAL A 587 0.74 28.57 14.08
N ILE A 588 0.35 28.56 15.34
CA ILE A 588 0.99 29.36 16.40
C ILE A 588 2.47 28.96 16.53
N THR A 589 2.76 27.67 16.62
CA THR A 589 4.15 27.17 16.74
C THR A 589 5.01 27.62 15.55
N LEU A 590 4.49 27.51 14.32
CA LEU A 590 5.22 27.92 13.13
C LEU A 590 5.38 29.46 13.04
N CYS A 591 4.39 30.22 13.47
CA CYS A 591 4.49 31.69 13.57
C CYS A 591 5.55 32.10 14.61
N VAL A 592 5.58 31.46 15.77
CA VAL A 592 6.59 31.70 16.81
C VAL A 592 7.98 31.35 16.31
N LEU A 593 8.14 30.21 15.65
CA LEU A 593 9.42 29.83 15.02
C LEU A 593 9.85 30.83 13.96
N ALA A 594 8.93 31.23 13.06
CA ALA A 594 9.24 32.21 12.03
C ALA A 594 9.65 33.57 12.64
N THR A 595 8.95 34.01 13.66
CA THR A 595 9.30 35.22 14.41
C THR A 595 10.69 35.10 15.05
N LEU A 596 10.98 34.00 15.69
CA LEU A 596 12.29 33.71 16.29
C LEU A 596 13.40 33.73 15.25
N ILE A 597 13.19 33.09 14.09
CA ILE A 597 14.14 33.11 12.98
C ILE A 597 14.37 34.52 12.47
N VAL A 598 13.32 35.32 12.31
CA VAL A 598 13.44 36.74 11.90
C VAL A 598 14.22 37.57 12.93
N VAL A 599 13.96 37.36 14.22
CA VAL A 599 14.72 37.99 15.32
C VAL A 599 16.20 37.56 15.28
N MET A 600 16.49 36.26 15.09
CA MET A 600 17.88 35.77 14.99
C MET A 600 18.59 36.29 13.75
N LEU A 601 17.92 36.36 12.59
CA LEU A 601 18.50 36.96 11.39
C LEU A 601 18.77 38.47 11.58
N GLY A 602 17.83 39.17 12.19
CA GLY A 602 17.92 40.60 12.51
C GLY A 602 18.81 40.92 13.71
N ALA A 603 19.28 39.90 14.45
CA ALA A 603 20.01 40.09 15.70
C ALA A 603 21.15 41.15 15.64
N PRO A 604 21.99 41.20 14.56
CA PRO A 604 23.04 42.20 14.47
C PRO A 604 22.53 43.67 14.36
N TRP A 605 21.27 43.83 13.90
CA TRP A 605 20.65 45.16 13.75
C TRP A 605 19.68 45.49 14.92
N ILE A 606 19.18 44.47 15.59
CA ILE A 606 18.22 44.58 16.71
C ILE A 606 18.99 44.72 18.05
N ALA A 607 20.20 44.13 18.14
CA ALA A 607 21.03 44.25 19.34
C ALA A 607 21.29 45.71 19.70
N PRO A 608 20.93 46.17 20.94
CA PRO A 608 21.09 47.59 21.30
C PRO A 608 22.55 48.05 21.35
N TYR A 609 23.47 47.10 21.64
CA TYR A 609 24.88 47.37 21.84
C TYR A 609 25.77 46.34 21.13
N ASP A 610 27.03 46.69 20.91
CA ASP A 610 28.05 45.77 20.44
C ASP A 610 28.23 44.62 21.48
N PRO A 611 28.07 43.36 21.12
CA PRO A 611 28.10 42.23 22.06
C PRO A 611 29.49 41.96 22.68
N ASP A 612 30.55 42.51 22.09
CA ASP A 612 31.93 42.23 22.52
C ASP A 612 32.54 43.39 23.33
N LEU A 613 31.93 44.57 23.29
CA LEU A 613 32.41 45.77 23.99
C LEU A 613 31.72 45.96 25.33
N PRO A 614 32.49 46.37 26.39
CA PRO A 614 31.89 46.86 27.63
C PRO A 614 31.14 48.15 27.41
N VAL A 615 29.87 48.24 27.88
CA VAL A 615 28.97 49.38 27.65
C VAL A 615 28.37 49.90 28.94
N GLY A 616 28.67 49.27 30.07
CA GLY A 616 28.18 49.66 31.37
C GLY A 616 29.08 49.16 32.53
N PRO A 617 28.69 49.42 33.79
CA PRO A 617 29.38 48.82 34.94
C PRO A 617 29.23 47.28 34.92
N PRO A 618 30.27 46.55 35.38
CA PRO A 618 30.19 45.11 35.53
C PRO A 618 29.04 44.68 36.44
N THR A 619 28.38 43.56 36.12
CA THR A 619 27.30 42.92 36.90
C THR A 619 26.15 43.87 37.27
N SER A 620 25.82 44.89 36.41
CA SER A 620 24.72 45.82 36.65
C SER A 620 23.39 45.08 36.52
N PRO A 621 22.43 45.27 37.44
CA PRO A 621 21.13 44.63 37.34
C PRO A 621 20.31 45.14 36.14
N PRO A 622 19.30 44.39 35.70
CA PRO A 622 18.38 44.82 34.65
C PRO A 622 17.82 46.24 34.93
N ASN A 623 17.96 47.14 33.94
CA ASN A 623 17.54 48.52 34.00
C ASN A 623 17.08 49.02 32.60
N ALA A 624 16.65 50.31 32.53
CA ALA A 624 16.13 50.87 31.27
C ALA A 624 17.17 50.93 30.11
N ALA A 625 18.47 51.03 30.41
CA ALA A 625 19.55 51.01 29.44
C ALA A 625 19.96 49.55 29.08
N HIS A 626 19.98 48.67 30.08
CA HIS A 626 20.37 47.25 29.93
C HIS A 626 19.22 46.36 30.40
N TRP A 627 18.33 45.97 29.51
CA TRP A 627 17.09 45.23 29.83
C TRP A 627 17.31 43.90 30.54
N LEU A 628 18.39 43.18 30.22
CA LEU A 628 18.78 41.96 30.90
C LEU A 628 20.01 42.12 31.82
N GLY A 629 20.43 43.40 32.07
CA GLY A 629 21.63 43.70 32.82
C GLY A 629 22.93 43.55 32.05
N THR A 630 24.07 43.67 32.75
CA THR A 630 25.43 43.49 32.18
C THR A 630 26.13 42.26 32.74
N ASP A 631 27.09 41.71 31.97
CA ASP A 631 27.92 40.59 32.35
C ASP A 631 29.08 40.97 33.29
N GLU A 632 29.95 40.05 33.58
CA GLU A 632 31.12 40.16 34.46
C GLU A 632 32.15 41.21 34.03
N VAL A 633 32.09 41.66 32.78
CA VAL A 633 32.99 42.66 32.18
C VAL A 633 32.25 43.96 31.82
N GLY A 634 30.91 44.02 32.05
CA GLY A 634 30.07 45.19 31.72
C GLY A 634 29.49 45.19 30.29
N ARG A 635 29.39 44.04 29.61
CA ARG A 635 28.77 43.92 28.27
C ARG A 635 27.28 43.63 28.43
N ASP A 636 26.48 44.14 27.47
CA ASP A 636 25.02 43.97 27.49
C ASP A 636 24.58 42.50 27.25
N ILE A 637 23.86 41.93 28.22
CA ILE A 637 23.45 40.52 28.16
C ILE A 637 22.40 40.29 27.08
N LEU A 638 21.47 41.25 26.81
CA LEU A 638 20.46 41.08 25.78
C LEU A 638 21.11 40.95 24.40
N SER A 639 22.02 41.86 24.04
CA SER A 639 22.76 41.85 22.80
C SER A 639 23.54 40.53 22.62
N ARG A 640 24.17 40.02 23.70
CA ARG A 640 24.92 38.79 23.71
C ARG A 640 24.02 37.55 23.58
N VAL A 641 22.86 37.52 24.21
CA VAL A 641 21.88 36.43 24.08
C VAL A 641 21.33 36.33 22.66
N LEU A 642 20.96 37.46 22.05
CA LEU A 642 20.46 37.51 20.68
C LEU A 642 21.48 36.94 19.67
N ILE A 643 22.73 37.38 19.76
CA ILE A 643 23.81 36.92 18.89
C ILE A 643 24.18 35.45 19.21
N GLY A 644 24.19 35.07 20.51
CA GLY A 644 24.45 33.70 20.95
C GLY A 644 23.36 32.71 20.48
N MET A 645 22.09 33.10 20.49
CA MET A 645 21.00 32.28 19.92
C MET A 645 21.19 32.08 18.41
N ARG A 646 21.57 33.12 17.69
CA ARG A 646 21.87 33.05 16.25
C ARG A 646 23.02 32.10 15.95
N SER A 647 24.16 32.18 16.67
CA SER A 647 25.30 31.30 16.47
C SER A 647 24.96 29.84 16.78
N SER A 648 24.24 29.56 17.89
CA SER A 648 23.83 28.22 18.28
C SER A 648 22.86 27.60 17.26
N TRP A 649 21.92 28.39 16.71
CA TRP A 649 20.99 27.93 15.69
C TRP A 649 21.68 27.50 14.38
N TRP A 650 22.51 28.38 13.82
CA TRP A 650 23.21 28.08 12.57
C TRP A 650 24.28 26.99 12.73
N GLY A 651 24.92 26.93 13.91
CA GLY A 651 25.83 25.85 14.26
C GLY A 651 25.12 24.49 14.29
N ALA A 652 23.97 24.38 14.94
CA ALA A 652 23.19 23.16 14.98
C ALA A 652 22.72 22.74 13.58
N LEU A 653 22.19 23.68 12.77
CA LEU A 653 21.79 23.39 11.39
C LEU A 653 22.97 22.94 10.51
N GLY A 654 24.15 23.55 10.67
CA GLY A 654 25.36 23.15 9.96
C GLY A 654 25.80 21.72 10.27
N VAL A 655 25.75 21.33 11.55
CA VAL A 655 26.02 19.96 12.00
C VAL A 655 25.01 18.98 11.44
N ILE A 656 23.69 19.30 11.51
CA ILE A 656 22.63 18.48 10.93
C ILE A 656 22.84 18.31 9.43
N ALA A 657 23.05 19.40 8.71
CA ALA A 657 23.24 19.35 7.25
C ALA A 657 24.42 18.44 6.87
N SER A 658 25.57 18.57 7.55
CA SER A 658 26.72 17.70 7.32
C SER A 658 26.44 16.24 7.68
N GLY A 659 25.73 16.01 8.79
CA GLY A 659 25.30 14.68 9.24
C GLY A 659 24.35 14.00 8.27
N VAL A 660 23.35 14.73 7.76
CA VAL A 660 22.40 14.26 6.75
C VAL A 660 23.10 13.95 5.42
N VAL A 661 24.02 14.79 4.97
CA VAL A 661 24.76 14.57 3.72
C VAL A 661 25.68 13.36 3.83
N LEU A 662 26.54 13.31 4.86
CA LEU A 662 27.46 12.21 5.05
C LEU A 662 26.74 10.91 5.41
N GLY A 663 25.87 10.95 6.43
CA GLY A 663 25.12 9.79 6.87
C GLY A 663 24.13 9.32 5.79
N GLY A 664 23.46 10.24 5.11
CA GLY A 664 22.57 9.94 3.96
C GLY A 664 23.33 9.24 2.82
N ALA A 665 24.51 9.70 2.46
CA ALA A 665 25.36 9.05 1.45
C ALA A 665 25.77 7.63 1.88
N VAL A 666 26.29 7.48 3.11
CA VAL A 666 26.66 6.16 3.66
C VAL A 666 25.46 5.22 3.74
N GLY A 667 24.31 5.69 4.24
CA GLY A 667 23.10 4.92 4.34
C GLY A 667 22.52 4.51 2.99
N LEU A 668 22.52 5.42 2.02
CA LEU A 668 22.10 5.13 0.64
C LEU A 668 22.98 4.07 -0.01
N VAL A 669 24.30 4.18 0.11
CA VAL A 669 25.25 3.21 -0.47
C VAL A 669 25.09 1.84 0.21
N ALA A 670 25.01 1.81 1.55
CA ALA A 670 24.81 0.58 2.32
C ALA A 670 23.50 -0.13 1.94
N GLY A 671 22.36 0.59 1.96
CA GLY A 671 21.06 0.05 1.63
C GLY A 671 20.91 -0.35 0.16
N ALA A 672 21.45 0.44 -0.77
CA ALA A 672 21.32 0.17 -2.20
C ALA A 672 22.20 -1.01 -2.67
N LEU A 673 23.43 -1.14 -2.18
CA LEU A 673 24.33 -2.23 -2.56
C LEU A 673 24.08 -3.49 -1.75
N GLY A 674 23.84 -3.37 -0.43
CA GLY A 674 23.62 -4.51 0.45
C GLY A 674 24.86 -5.40 0.65
N GLY A 675 24.66 -6.61 1.15
CA GLY A 675 25.68 -7.66 1.21
C GLY A 675 26.92 -7.31 2.07
N PHE A 676 28.13 -7.41 1.48
CA PHE A 676 29.40 -7.16 2.18
C PHE A 676 29.63 -5.66 2.46
N VAL A 677 29.27 -4.80 1.51
CA VAL A 677 29.41 -3.34 1.66
C VAL A 677 28.53 -2.81 2.80
N ASP A 678 27.29 -3.24 2.87
CA ASP A 678 26.37 -2.91 3.96
C ASP A 678 26.95 -3.34 5.32
N ARG A 679 27.50 -4.56 5.41
CA ARG A 679 28.08 -5.05 6.66
C ARG A 679 29.28 -4.23 7.13
N ILE A 680 30.17 -3.83 6.23
CA ILE A 680 31.33 -3.02 6.61
C ILE A 680 30.89 -1.63 7.03
N LEU A 681 30.09 -0.94 6.21
CA LEU A 681 29.64 0.42 6.50
C LEU A 681 28.87 0.49 7.82
N MET A 682 28.01 -0.51 8.08
CA MET A 682 27.27 -0.55 9.34
C MET A 682 28.17 -0.90 10.55
N ARG A 683 29.23 -1.70 10.38
CA ARG A 683 30.20 -1.92 11.46
C ARG A 683 30.95 -0.64 11.82
N VAL A 684 31.35 0.15 10.83
CA VAL A 684 31.95 1.47 11.07
C VAL A 684 30.94 2.37 11.79
N THR A 685 29.71 2.42 11.30
CA THR A 685 28.61 3.18 11.94
C THR A 685 28.38 2.74 13.40
N ASP A 686 28.42 1.43 13.67
CA ASP A 686 28.23 0.86 15.00
C ASP A 686 29.35 1.28 15.98
N ILE A 687 30.61 1.36 15.49
CA ILE A 687 31.75 1.84 16.30
C ILE A 687 31.52 3.27 16.79
N PHE A 688 31.09 4.17 15.88
CA PHE A 688 30.80 5.56 16.26
C PHE A 688 29.63 5.68 17.24
N ILE A 689 28.57 4.88 17.09
CA ILE A 689 27.41 4.90 17.99
C ILE A 689 27.73 4.28 19.35
N ALA A 690 28.64 3.32 19.41
CA ALA A 690 29.04 2.68 20.67
C ALA A 690 29.81 3.63 21.60
N LEU A 691 30.42 4.68 21.05
CA LEU A 691 31.14 5.68 21.84
C LEU A 691 30.17 6.78 22.29
N PRO A 692 30.22 7.23 23.55
CA PRO A 692 29.43 8.38 24.00
C PRO A 692 29.77 9.61 23.16
N ALA A 693 28.78 10.15 22.44
CA ALA A 693 28.99 11.25 21.50
C ALA A 693 29.70 12.46 22.10
N ALA A 694 29.32 12.84 23.32
CA ALA A 694 29.97 13.95 24.04
C ALA A 694 31.45 13.69 24.34
N LEU A 695 31.80 12.47 24.81
CA LEU A 695 33.19 12.12 25.14
C LEU A 695 34.06 12.12 23.88
N LEU A 696 33.55 11.60 22.75
CA LEU A 696 34.31 11.61 21.51
C LEU A 696 34.50 13.04 20.97
N ALA A 697 33.50 13.89 21.07
CA ALA A 697 33.61 15.31 20.71
C ALA A 697 34.60 16.04 21.59
N ILE A 698 34.60 15.79 22.93
CA ILE A 698 35.57 16.35 23.86
C ILE A 698 36.99 15.92 23.49
N ALA A 699 37.22 14.64 23.23
CA ALA A 699 38.53 14.11 22.86
C ALA A 699 39.06 14.75 21.57
N VAL A 700 38.20 14.92 20.55
CA VAL A 700 38.57 15.55 19.29
C VAL A 700 38.92 17.02 19.49
N VAL A 701 38.08 17.80 20.21
CA VAL A 701 38.35 19.22 20.48
C VAL A 701 39.59 19.41 21.36
N ALA A 702 39.81 18.54 22.36
CA ALA A 702 40.99 18.58 23.19
C ALA A 702 42.29 18.34 22.38
N ALA A 703 42.23 17.50 21.34
CA ALA A 703 43.38 17.21 20.48
C ALA A 703 43.69 18.34 19.47
N ILE A 704 42.65 19.06 18.97
CA ILE A 704 42.80 20.08 17.93
C ILE A 704 42.93 21.49 18.52
N GLY A 705 42.41 21.69 19.74
CA GLY A 705 42.33 22.97 20.43
C GLY A 705 40.90 23.56 20.43
N PRO A 706 40.56 24.36 21.45
CA PRO A 706 39.23 24.95 21.62
C PRO A 706 38.97 26.03 20.56
N SER A 707 37.91 25.84 19.78
CA SER A 707 37.42 26.77 18.79
C SER A 707 35.98 26.40 18.45
N TYR A 708 35.14 27.39 18.14
CA TYR A 708 33.78 27.13 17.71
C TYR A 708 33.70 26.18 16.48
N VAL A 709 34.54 26.42 15.47
CA VAL A 709 34.61 25.57 14.25
C VAL A 709 35.08 24.16 14.57
N HIS A 710 36.06 23.99 15.48
CA HIS A 710 36.54 22.66 15.88
C HIS A 710 35.44 21.91 16.64
N THR A 711 34.67 22.57 17.51
CA THR A 711 33.56 21.97 18.22
C THR A 711 32.46 21.54 17.25
N LEU A 712 32.06 22.39 16.29
CA LEU A 712 31.10 22.03 15.24
C LEU A 712 31.58 20.83 14.44
N SER A 713 32.86 20.81 14.03
CA SER A 713 33.46 19.72 13.24
C SER A 713 33.51 18.40 14.04
N ALA A 714 33.87 18.49 15.32
CA ALA A 714 33.90 17.32 16.21
C ALA A 714 32.49 16.72 16.40
N VAL A 715 31.47 17.55 16.63
CA VAL A 715 30.10 17.10 16.73
C VAL A 715 29.57 16.55 15.41
N ALA A 716 29.89 17.18 14.29
CA ALA A 716 29.52 16.71 12.95
C ALA A 716 30.10 15.33 12.64
N LEU A 717 31.35 15.07 13.06
CA LEU A 717 32.01 13.77 12.91
C LEU A 717 31.31 12.66 13.69
N VAL A 718 30.63 13.01 14.77
CA VAL A 718 29.97 12.02 15.65
C VAL A 718 28.49 11.85 15.33
N TRP A 719 27.83 12.82 14.68
CA TRP A 719 26.38 12.85 14.51
C TRP A 719 25.85 12.13 13.25
N TRP A 720 26.66 11.98 12.21
CA TRP A 720 26.30 11.34 10.94
C TRP A 720 25.78 9.89 11.05
N PRO A 721 26.21 9.04 12.02
CA PRO A 721 25.82 7.63 12.07
C PRO A 721 24.31 7.40 12.28
N LEU A 722 23.65 8.32 12.99
CA LEU A 722 22.21 8.27 13.19
C LEU A 722 21.46 8.33 11.83
N TYR A 723 21.81 9.31 11.01
CA TYR A 723 21.21 9.46 9.68
C TYR A 723 21.56 8.32 8.73
N ALA A 724 22.76 7.75 8.86
CA ALA A 724 23.15 6.57 8.09
C ALA A 724 22.24 5.37 8.37
N ARG A 725 21.88 5.13 9.64
CA ARG A 725 20.93 4.07 10.01
C ARG A 725 19.52 4.34 9.52
N VAL A 726 19.01 5.57 9.65
CA VAL A 726 17.67 5.97 9.19
C VAL A 726 17.56 5.77 7.68
N VAL A 727 18.47 6.36 6.91
CA VAL A 727 18.45 6.27 5.43
C VAL A 727 18.66 4.83 4.96
N ARG A 728 19.58 4.06 5.56
CA ARG A 728 19.80 2.65 5.21
C ARG A 728 18.56 1.80 5.46
N GLY A 729 17.88 1.98 6.61
CA GLY A 729 16.66 1.26 6.94
C GLY A 729 15.58 1.49 5.88
N GLU A 730 15.34 2.75 5.53
CA GLU A 730 14.33 3.14 4.55
C GLU A 730 14.70 2.68 3.12
N VAL A 731 15.94 2.85 2.71
CA VAL A 731 16.42 2.37 1.40
C VAL A 731 16.30 0.85 1.28
N THR A 732 16.57 0.10 2.35
CA THR A 732 16.41 -1.36 2.37
C THR A 732 14.94 -1.75 2.21
N ARG A 733 14.03 -1.05 2.88
CA ARG A 733 12.58 -1.22 2.75
C ARG A 733 12.11 -0.90 1.32
N LEU A 734 12.48 0.27 0.79
CA LEU A 734 12.10 0.71 -0.55
C LEU A 734 12.62 -0.24 -1.63
N ARG A 735 13.83 -0.79 -1.48
CA ARG A 735 14.46 -1.69 -2.45
C ARG A 735 13.64 -2.96 -2.72
N SER A 736 12.83 -3.42 -1.76
CA SER A 736 11.97 -4.59 -1.89
C SER A 736 10.61 -4.30 -2.55
N LEU A 737 10.30 -3.03 -2.83
CA LEU A 737 9.01 -2.65 -3.40
C LEU A 737 8.94 -2.87 -4.92
N PRO A 738 7.76 -3.24 -5.45
CA PRO A 738 7.56 -3.54 -6.87
C PRO A 738 7.96 -2.42 -7.84
N HIS A 739 7.84 -1.14 -7.45
CA HIS A 739 8.23 -0.03 -8.32
C HIS A 739 9.75 0.03 -8.60
N ILE A 740 10.58 -0.47 -7.70
CA ILE A 740 12.02 -0.60 -7.93
C ILE A 740 12.30 -1.70 -8.95
N ASP A 741 11.62 -2.84 -8.84
CA ASP A 741 11.74 -3.92 -9.82
C ASP A 741 11.22 -3.47 -11.20
N ALA A 742 10.11 -2.74 -11.23
CA ALA A 742 9.58 -2.15 -12.45
C ALA A 742 10.55 -1.15 -13.10
N ALA A 743 11.20 -0.29 -12.31
CA ALA A 743 12.22 0.63 -12.82
C ALA A 743 13.46 -0.13 -13.33
N ARG A 744 13.88 -1.22 -12.67
CA ARG A 744 14.95 -2.10 -13.17
C ARG A 744 14.62 -2.72 -14.52
N LEU A 745 13.41 -3.27 -14.66
CA LEU A 745 12.91 -3.82 -15.93
C LEU A 745 12.79 -2.76 -17.02
N SER A 746 12.53 -1.50 -16.64
CA SER A 746 12.55 -0.35 -17.55
C SER A 746 13.98 0.11 -17.92
N GLY A 747 15.04 -0.57 -17.42
CA GLY A 747 16.43 -0.26 -17.77
C GLY A 747 17.07 0.84 -16.91
N ALA A 748 16.51 1.18 -15.75
CA ALA A 748 17.11 2.15 -14.84
C ALA A 748 18.43 1.64 -14.26
N GLY A 749 19.54 2.31 -14.55
CA GLY A 749 20.86 2.01 -14.00
C GLY A 749 20.95 2.32 -12.49
N ARG A 750 21.96 1.77 -11.81
CA ARG A 750 22.15 1.88 -10.34
C ARG A 750 22.13 3.32 -9.81
N LEU A 751 22.77 4.26 -10.49
CA LEU A 751 22.76 5.67 -10.08
C LEU A 751 21.36 6.28 -10.20
N ARG A 752 20.67 5.98 -11.31
CA ARG A 752 19.31 6.48 -11.53
C ARG A 752 18.31 5.92 -10.51
N LEU A 753 18.44 4.62 -10.17
CA LEU A 753 17.65 4.01 -9.09
C LEU A 753 17.91 4.72 -7.76
N GLY A 754 19.17 4.99 -7.42
CA GLY A 754 19.54 5.71 -6.19
C GLY A 754 18.89 7.09 -6.10
N TRP A 755 19.09 7.93 -7.12
CA TRP A 755 18.69 9.34 -7.10
C TRP A 755 17.18 9.57 -7.32
N LEU A 756 16.53 8.78 -8.19
CA LEU A 756 15.14 9.02 -8.61
C LEU A 756 14.10 8.18 -7.86
N HIS A 757 14.49 6.97 -7.44
CA HIS A 757 13.54 6.01 -6.90
C HIS A 757 13.77 5.69 -5.42
N LEU A 758 15.03 5.76 -4.92
CA LEU A 758 15.34 5.44 -3.52
C LEU A 758 15.46 6.71 -2.66
N LEU A 759 16.31 7.67 -3.06
CA LEU A 759 16.59 8.86 -2.26
C LEU A 759 15.33 9.71 -1.97
N PRO A 760 14.44 9.99 -2.95
CA PRO A 760 13.25 10.79 -2.64
C PRO A 760 12.29 10.11 -1.64
N GLY A 761 12.24 8.78 -1.65
CA GLY A 761 11.45 8.02 -0.68
C GLY A 761 12.07 7.96 0.72
N ALA A 762 13.41 8.01 0.81
CA ALA A 762 14.12 8.05 2.09
C ALA A 762 14.18 9.46 2.72
N TRP A 763 13.87 10.50 1.95
CA TRP A 763 13.98 11.90 2.39
C TRP A 763 13.00 12.28 3.51
N PRO A 764 11.68 11.94 3.46
CA PRO A 764 10.75 12.32 4.51
C PRO A 764 11.13 11.83 5.91
N PRO A 765 11.45 10.55 6.15
CA PRO A 765 11.91 10.09 7.46
C PRO A 765 13.20 10.77 7.92
N THR A 766 14.10 11.08 6.97
CA THR A 766 15.37 11.76 7.28
C THR A 766 15.14 13.20 7.73
N ILE A 767 14.22 13.94 7.07
CA ILE A 767 13.86 15.30 7.47
C ILE A 767 13.20 15.30 8.86
N ILE A 768 12.33 14.31 9.14
CA ILE A 768 11.69 14.17 10.45
C ILE A 768 12.76 13.96 11.53
N ALA A 769 13.69 13.04 11.33
CA ALA A 769 14.80 12.82 12.27
C ALA A 769 15.63 14.10 12.46
N ALA A 770 16.01 14.77 11.37
CA ALA A 770 16.77 16.01 11.39
C ALA A 770 16.06 17.15 12.15
N SER A 771 14.76 17.28 12.01
CA SER A 771 13.99 18.33 12.69
C SER A 771 13.88 18.11 14.20
N LEU A 772 13.82 16.86 14.66
CA LEU A 772 13.80 16.50 16.08
C LEU A 772 15.18 16.65 16.74
N ASP A 773 16.25 16.53 15.97
CA ASP A 773 17.62 16.62 16.47
C ASP A 773 18.08 18.07 16.72
N VAL A 774 17.40 19.09 16.18
CA VAL A 774 17.83 20.51 16.31
C VAL A 774 17.98 20.90 17.78
N GLY A 775 16.94 20.63 18.59
CA GLY A 775 16.97 20.96 20.02
C GLY A 775 18.04 20.21 20.82
N ALA A 776 18.21 18.91 20.52
CA ALA A 776 19.23 18.07 21.16
C ALA A 776 20.66 18.57 20.84
N LEU A 777 20.90 18.96 19.58
CA LEU A 777 22.20 19.48 19.17
C LEU A 777 22.50 20.86 19.76
N ILE A 778 21.51 21.77 19.86
CA ILE A 778 21.68 23.05 20.53
C ILE A 778 22.14 22.81 22.00
N LEU A 779 21.49 21.91 22.70
CA LEU A 779 21.85 21.57 24.10
C LEU A 779 23.24 20.92 24.17
N MET A 780 23.58 20.03 23.24
CA MET A 780 24.89 19.38 23.22
C MET A 780 26.02 20.36 22.94
N LEU A 781 25.87 21.23 21.92
CA LEU A 781 26.86 22.25 21.59
C LEU A 781 27.04 23.23 22.77
N SER A 782 25.95 23.68 23.38
CA SER A 782 26.01 24.56 24.56
C SER A 782 26.62 23.88 25.76
N GLY A 783 26.41 22.55 25.95
CA GLY A 783 27.04 21.76 26.99
C GLY A 783 28.56 21.64 26.83
N LEU A 784 29.03 21.44 25.58
CA LEU A 784 30.47 21.43 25.29
C LEU A 784 31.11 22.82 25.54
N SER A 785 30.41 23.86 25.14
CA SER A 785 30.86 25.22 25.36
C SER A 785 30.84 25.63 26.86
N PHE A 786 29.88 25.12 27.61
CA PHE A 786 29.83 25.26 29.06
C PHE A 786 31.08 24.67 29.73
N VAL A 787 31.60 23.57 29.23
CA VAL A 787 32.85 22.93 29.72
C VAL A 787 34.10 23.65 29.19
N GLY A 788 33.97 24.73 28.40
CA GLY A 788 35.08 25.52 27.89
C GLY A 788 35.68 25.07 26.57
N LEU A 789 34.98 24.17 25.85
CA LEU A 789 35.42 23.65 24.55
C LEU A 789 34.81 24.44 23.36
N GLY A 790 33.98 25.46 23.61
CA GLY A 790 33.35 26.31 22.62
C GLY A 790 34.21 27.45 22.09
N ALA A 791 33.58 28.53 21.67
CA ALA A 791 34.24 29.74 21.22
C ALA A 791 35.02 30.42 22.39
N PRO A 792 36.30 30.83 22.15
CA PRO A 792 37.01 31.58 23.17
C PRO A 792 36.39 32.96 23.41
N ALA A 793 36.62 33.50 24.63
CA ALA A 793 36.20 34.89 24.92
C ALA A 793 36.85 35.89 23.91
N PRO A 794 36.16 36.94 23.46
CA PRO A 794 34.91 37.50 23.99
C PRO A 794 33.61 36.97 23.34
N ALA A 795 33.68 36.02 22.39
CA ALA A 795 32.55 35.59 21.57
C ALA A 795 31.28 35.31 22.41
N PRO A 796 30.10 35.80 21.99
CA PRO A 796 28.83 35.61 22.66
C PRO A 796 28.30 34.19 22.31
N GLU A 797 28.49 33.28 23.25
CA GLU A 797 27.96 31.92 23.13
C GLU A 797 27.23 31.52 24.41
N LEU A 798 26.00 31.01 24.30
CA LEU A 798 25.08 30.82 25.43
C LEU A 798 25.64 29.88 26.49
N GLY A 799 26.25 28.74 26.10
CA GLY A 799 26.82 27.78 27.03
C GLY A 799 28.01 28.36 27.78
N ALA A 800 28.92 29.01 27.10
CA ALA A 800 30.08 29.67 27.71
C ALA A 800 29.69 30.87 28.57
N MET A 801 28.63 31.59 28.22
CA MET A 801 28.09 32.68 29.05
C MET A 801 27.50 32.14 30.36
N CYS A 802 26.76 31.05 30.33
CA CYS A 802 26.26 30.39 31.54
C CYS A 802 27.41 29.98 32.47
N SER A 803 28.46 29.33 31.91
CA SER A 803 29.59 28.85 32.66
C SER A 803 30.37 29.99 33.37
N ARG A 804 30.65 31.06 32.61
CA ARG A 804 31.35 32.24 33.17
C ARG A 804 30.52 33.01 34.20
N GLY A 805 29.18 33.01 34.03
CA GLY A 805 28.27 33.63 34.98
C GLY A 805 28.06 32.84 36.29
N LEU A 806 28.39 31.52 36.35
CA LEU A 806 28.13 30.72 37.52
C LEU A 806 28.71 31.27 38.83
N PRO A 807 29.93 31.83 38.89
CA PRO A 807 30.47 32.40 40.12
C PRO A 807 29.61 33.55 40.68
N TYR A 808 28.82 34.19 39.83
CA TYR A 808 27.97 35.36 40.18
C TYR A 808 26.51 34.96 40.46
N LEU A 809 26.17 33.68 40.50
CA LEU A 809 24.80 33.21 40.62
C LEU A 809 24.06 33.69 41.86
N LEU A 810 24.75 33.83 42.97
CA LEU A 810 24.12 34.27 44.22
C LEU A 810 23.97 35.79 44.32
N ASP A 811 24.88 36.58 43.73
CA ASP A 811 24.91 38.03 43.81
C ASP A 811 24.26 38.73 42.61
N SER A 812 24.40 38.11 41.41
CA SER A 812 23.98 38.67 40.13
C SER A 812 23.37 37.55 39.25
N TRP A 813 22.27 36.98 39.70
CA TRP A 813 21.64 35.78 39.10
C TRP A 813 21.30 35.94 37.60
N TRP A 814 21.06 37.17 37.12
CA TRP A 814 20.76 37.43 35.72
C TRP A 814 21.92 37.05 34.78
N VAL A 815 23.15 37.14 35.24
CA VAL A 815 24.34 36.84 34.41
C VAL A 815 24.35 35.38 33.90
N PRO A 816 24.16 34.34 34.70
CA PRO A 816 24.08 32.97 34.20
C PRO A 816 22.68 32.55 33.72
N ILE A 817 21.60 33.12 34.35
CA ILE A 817 20.24 32.65 34.10
C ILE A 817 19.65 33.19 32.80
N MET A 818 19.93 34.41 32.40
CA MET A 818 19.36 34.96 31.18
C MET A 818 19.85 34.25 29.90
N PRO A 819 21.16 33.89 29.74
CA PRO A 819 21.60 33.03 28.65
C PRO A 819 20.98 31.65 28.71
N ALA A 820 20.79 31.07 29.91
CA ALA A 820 20.14 29.78 30.07
C ALA A 820 18.66 29.81 29.63
N ILE A 821 17.93 30.87 29.93
CA ILE A 821 16.56 31.07 29.44
C ILE A 821 16.55 31.21 27.91
N GLY A 822 17.49 31.94 27.32
CA GLY A 822 17.64 32.02 25.86
C GLY A 822 17.85 30.62 25.21
N LEU A 823 18.71 29.83 25.83
CA LEU A 823 18.95 28.42 25.39
C LEU A 823 17.69 27.57 25.51
N PHE A 824 16.98 27.64 26.64
CA PHE A 824 15.73 26.89 26.88
C PHE A 824 14.65 27.25 25.86
N VAL A 825 14.42 28.55 25.61
CA VAL A 825 13.46 29.02 24.62
C VAL A 825 13.79 28.52 23.23
N LEU A 826 15.05 28.60 22.81
CA LEU A 826 15.52 28.16 21.52
C LEU A 826 15.31 26.66 21.30
N ALA A 827 15.72 25.84 22.27
CA ALA A 827 15.57 24.38 22.20
C ALA A 827 14.10 23.95 22.24
N THR A 828 13.27 24.59 23.06
CA THR A 828 11.83 24.27 23.16
C THR A 828 11.12 24.57 21.86
N ILE A 829 11.33 25.75 21.25
CA ILE A 829 10.69 26.12 20.00
C ILE A 829 11.16 25.20 18.85
N ALA A 830 12.45 24.83 18.82
CA ALA A 830 12.99 23.90 17.84
C ALA A 830 12.31 22.52 17.91
N ASN A 831 12.13 21.98 19.12
CA ASN A 831 11.48 20.68 19.33
C ASN A 831 9.99 20.72 18.95
N LEU A 832 9.25 21.75 19.38
CA LEU A 832 7.84 21.93 19.01
C LEU A 832 7.65 22.07 17.49
N ALA A 833 8.55 22.77 16.82
CA ALA A 833 8.53 22.90 15.36
C ALA A 833 8.82 21.56 14.66
N GLY A 834 9.75 20.77 15.22
CA GLY A 834 10.05 19.40 14.77
C GLY A 834 8.82 18.49 14.83
N ASP A 835 8.07 18.54 15.94
CA ASP A 835 6.83 17.77 16.09
C ASP A 835 5.77 18.16 15.06
N VAL A 836 5.55 19.47 14.84
CA VAL A 836 4.61 19.95 13.80
C VAL A 836 5.02 19.49 12.41
N LEU A 837 6.33 19.50 12.11
CA LEU A 837 6.83 19.05 10.81
C LEU A 837 6.65 17.55 10.63
N ARG A 838 6.93 16.77 11.68
CA ARG A 838 6.67 15.32 11.70
C ARG A 838 5.21 15.02 11.39
N ASP A 839 4.27 15.62 12.11
CA ASP A 839 2.84 15.40 11.92
C ASP A 839 2.39 15.72 10.48
N ARG A 840 2.88 16.83 9.91
CA ARG A 840 2.58 17.21 8.53
C ARG A 840 3.19 16.29 7.46
N LEU A 841 4.34 15.69 7.72
CA LEU A 841 5.00 14.77 6.77
C LEU A 841 4.44 13.35 6.88
N THR A 842 3.97 12.96 8.06
CA THR A 842 3.36 11.64 8.31
C THR A 842 1.93 11.59 7.78
N ASP A 843 1.20 12.71 7.78
CA ASP A 843 -0.17 12.84 7.23
C ASP A 843 -0.21 12.96 5.68
N ARG A 844 0.93 12.92 4.99
CA ARG A 844 1.04 12.89 3.51
C ARG A 844 1.31 11.48 2.98
#